data_1b7790058f034444783b3e0c6b6abb7d
#
_entry.id   1b7790058f034444783b3e0c6b6abb7d
#
_cell.length_a   1.000
_cell.length_b   1.000
_cell.length_c   1.000
_cell.angle_alpha   90.00
_cell.angle_beta   90.00
_cell.angle_gamma   90.00
#
_symmetry.space_group_name_H-M   'P 1'
#
loop_
_entity.id
_entity.type
_entity.pdbx_description
1 polymer ?
#
loop_
_entity_poly.entity_id
_entity_poly.type
_entity_poly.pdbx_seq_one_letter_code
_entity_poly.pdbx_strand_id
1 'polypeptide(L)'
;GGFSRCNFADLVLPPVMDAVYGFAAVNVEAQAGDQHSLLNWTRRMLTVRKRHRAFGRGQLQFLYPGNRKVLAYLRNYTSPQGEPETILCVFNVSRTAQAVELDLSAFEGRVPVDLIGGAAFPPVGQLTYLLTLPPYGFYWFILAAEAALPPWHIRPSEPLPELNTLVIRNGLMDVLVPAARKVIETEALPAYLKRRRWFASKDQVMKSAQLVRTDKIPGRSIDLLLTEVEVQLANRTERYQLPLGIAWDGETSSALSQQLALARIRQGRRMGYLTDAFSLDVLPLGLIRALRAHTVVSVTEGEVRCTPTSHLDAIEIPENPEIRRLSAEQSNSSLIVADLVVMKIIRRVSLGINPEVEMIRYLTENGYANTPPMLGEISRVANDGSAHTMIVAQRFVHNQGDAWQWTLDYLTRVNGTMALGEKSGADQTDAFANYAAFARAMGTRLAQLHAVLARPSGDAAFNPEKVTAADAKEWAATSAGQIEAALETLVRVKELPNEAQREQVRFLLAQQKKILAALPALAKAAVGTLKTRIHGDFHLGQVLFASGDAYIIDFEGEPAKSLEARRAKSCPVRDVAGLLRSFHYAAAAALINRNSAVATTGTVADTGKQENSISQRFVDEMSAQFLNAYDAIAAGAAADPADHEPPRPPLLDLFLLEKSAYEICYEAANRPTWLHIPLRGFTEIAARVLNVARETADA
;
A
#
# COMPACT_ATOMS: atom_id res chain seq x y z
N GLY A 1 38.25 -12.26 -26.28
CA GLY A 1 38.20 -11.52 -25.03
C GLY A 1 38.15 -10.01 -25.12
N GLY A 2 37.80 -9.36 -26.28
CA GLY A 2 37.53 -7.92 -26.35
C GLY A 2 38.73 -6.97 -26.16
N PHE A 3 39.92 -7.47 -25.99
CA PHE A 3 41.12 -6.68 -25.75
C PHE A 3 41.96 -6.44 -27.03
N SER A 4 42.27 -7.50 -27.74
CA SER A 4 43.03 -7.44 -28.98
C SER A 4 42.60 -8.55 -29.94
N ARG A 5 42.75 -8.33 -31.26
CA ARG A 5 42.53 -9.31 -32.32
C ARG A 5 43.81 -9.89 -32.89
N CYS A 6 44.97 -9.42 -32.43
CA CYS A 6 46.25 -9.92 -32.88
C CYS A 6 46.51 -11.32 -32.32
N ASN A 7 47.44 -12.05 -32.93
CA ASN A 7 47.92 -13.32 -32.41
C ASN A 7 48.57 -13.08 -31.03
N PHE A 8 48.41 -14.02 -30.12
CA PHE A 8 49.03 -13.98 -28.81
C PHE A 8 50.55 -13.76 -28.84
N ALA A 9 51.23 -14.39 -29.83
CA ALA A 9 52.68 -14.25 -30.02
C ALA A 9 53.13 -12.83 -30.44
N ASP A 10 52.20 -12.00 -30.94
CA ASP A 10 52.49 -10.62 -31.39
C ASP A 10 52.34 -9.59 -30.28
N LEU A 11 51.91 -10.03 -29.09
CA LEU A 11 51.77 -9.13 -27.93
C LEU A 11 53.15 -8.82 -27.30
N VAL A 12 53.39 -7.54 -27.00
CA VAL A 12 54.65 -7.10 -26.38
C VAL A 12 54.85 -7.70 -25.00
N LEU A 13 53.75 -7.88 -24.24
CA LEU A 13 53.70 -8.59 -22.95
C LEU A 13 52.59 -9.63 -22.99
N PRO A 14 52.84 -10.85 -22.48
CA PRO A 14 51.78 -11.87 -22.42
C PRO A 14 50.64 -11.40 -21.49
N PRO A 15 49.37 -11.66 -21.88
CA PRO A 15 48.26 -11.39 -20.98
C PRO A 15 48.29 -12.31 -19.77
N VAL A 16 47.67 -11.88 -18.69
CA VAL A 16 47.47 -12.72 -17.49
C VAL A 16 46.55 -13.88 -17.87
N MET A 17 46.98 -15.12 -17.66
CA MET A 17 46.27 -16.33 -18.04
C MET A 17 45.72 -17.12 -16.80
N ASP A 18 45.67 -16.47 -15.66
CA ASP A 18 45.08 -17.04 -14.45
C ASP A 18 43.58 -17.27 -14.59
N ALA A 19 43.05 -18.32 -13.97
CA ALA A 19 41.63 -18.70 -14.10
C ALA A 19 40.67 -17.67 -13.50
N VAL A 20 41.14 -16.87 -12.51
CA VAL A 20 40.31 -15.87 -11.80
C VAL A 20 40.57 -14.46 -12.36
N TYR A 21 41.84 -14.11 -12.61
CA TYR A 21 42.24 -12.76 -13.04
C TYR A 21 42.70 -12.71 -14.49
N GLY A 22 42.69 -13.82 -15.20
CA GLY A 22 43.11 -13.92 -16.58
C GLY A 22 42.22 -13.16 -17.56
N PHE A 23 42.76 -12.88 -18.75
CA PHE A 23 42.04 -12.13 -19.79
C PHE A 23 40.75 -12.77 -20.26
N ALA A 24 40.54 -14.08 -20.04
CA ALA A 24 39.31 -14.77 -20.38
C ALA A 24 38.18 -14.41 -19.39
N ALA A 25 38.52 -14.23 -18.12
CA ALA A 25 37.56 -13.88 -17.07
C ALA A 25 37.41 -12.35 -16.89
N VAL A 26 38.54 -11.61 -16.93
CA VAL A 26 38.60 -10.16 -16.70
C VAL A 26 38.83 -9.44 -18.04
N ASN A 27 37.77 -9.24 -18.78
CA ASN A 27 37.76 -8.46 -20.02
C ASN A 27 36.48 -7.63 -20.13
N VAL A 28 36.46 -6.68 -21.06
CA VAL A 28 35.33 -5.74 -21.23
C VAL A 28 34.02 -6.47 -21.53
N GLU A 29 34.05 -7.50 -22.35
CA GLU A 29 32.87 -8.26 -22.76
C GLU A 29 32.27 -9.03 -21.58
N ALA A 30 33.11 -9.78 -20.85
CA ALA A 30 32.68 -10.50 -19.65
C ALA A 30 32.17 -9.54 -18.54
N GLN A 31 32.91 -8.44 -18.30
CA GLN A 31 32.49 -7.47 -17.30
C GLN A 31 31.24 -6.66 -17.72
N ALA A 32 31.02 -6.44 -19.02
CA ALA A 32 29.79 -5.78 -19.48
C ALA A 32 28.55 -6.64 -19.23
N GLY A 33 28.67 -7.97 -19.32
CA GLY A 33 27.59 -8.91 -19.03
C GLY A 33 27.34 -9.15 -17.53
N ASP A 34 28.29 -8.80 -16.65
CA ASP A 34 28.17 -8.97 -15.22
C ASP A 34 27.77 -7.66 -14.53
N GLN A 35 26.55 -7.59 -14.00
CA GLN A 35 26.02 -6.39 -13.31
C GLN A 35 26.85 -5.96 -12.09
N HIS A 36 27.56 -6.87 -11.46
CA HIS A 36 28.39 -6.63 -10.28
C HIS A 36 29.86 -6.34 -10.61
N SER A 37 30.22 -6.37 -11.89
CA SER A 37 31.60 -6.12 -12.33
C SER A 37 32.10 -4.72 -11.96
N LEU A 38 33.41 -4.58 -11.84
CA LEU A 38 34.06 -3.28 -11.63
C LEU A 38 33.75 -2.30 -12.75
N LEU A 39 33.65 -2.76 -14.00
CA LEU A 39 33.28 -1.94 -15.15
C LEU A 39 31.88 -1.31 -14.94
N ASN A 40 30.89 -2.12 -14.63
CA ASN A 40 29.52 -1.65 -14.44
C ASN A 40 29.36 -0.83 -13.17
N TRP A 41 30.07 -1.19 -12.10
CA TRP A 41 30.17 -0.35 -10.90
C TRP A 41 30.75 1.04 -11.24
N THR A 42 31.85 1.11 -11.97
CA THR A 42 32.48 2.36 -12.38
C THR A 42 31.55 3.19 -13.28
N ARG A 43 30.85 2.56 -14.20
CA ARG A 43 29.83 3.23 -15.04
C ARG A 43 28.73 3.86 -14.20
N ARG A 44 28.20 3.14 -13.20
CA ARG A 44 27.20 3.69 -12.26
C ARG A 44 27.74 4.91 -11.52
N MET A 45 28.94 4.82 -10.97
CA MET A 45 29.58 5.93 -10.27
C MET A 45 29.75 7.17 -11.16
N LEU A 46 30.22 6.99 -12.38
CA LEU A 46 30.38 8.08 -13.35
C LEU A 46 29.04 8.68 -13.78
N THR A 47 28.00 7.85 -13.90
CA THR A 47 26.64 8.30 -14.21
C THR A 47 26.09 9.17 -13.09
N VAL A 48 26.17 8.73 -11.83
CA VAL A 48 25.79 9.53 -10.66
C VAL A 48 26.55 10.85 -10.64
N ARG A 49 27.88 10.80 -10.79
CA ARG A 49 28.71 12.01 -10.79
C ARG A 49 28.34 12.99 -11.91
N LYS A 50 27.97 12.50 -13.10
CA LYS A 50 27.58 13.38 -14.24
C LYS A 50 26.19 14.01 -14.00
N ARG A 51 25.29 13.34 -13.29
CA ARG A 51 23.96 13.85 -12.99
C ARG A 51 24.00 15.04 -12.03
N HIS A 52 24.97 15.07 -11.12
CA HIS A 52 25.07 16.07 -10.06
C HIS A 52 26.15 17.11 -10.35
N ARG A 53 25.73 18.34 -10.66
CA ARG A 53 26.65 19.43 -10.97
C ARG A 53 27.55 19.82 -9.80
N ALA A 54 27.08 19.61 -8.56
CA ALA A 54 27.83 19.86 -7.35
C ALA A 54 29.20 19.14 -7.34
N PHE A 55 29.30 17.92 -7.86
CA PHE A 55 30.59 17.20 -7.92
C PHE A 55 31.67 17.93 -8.75
N GLY A 56 31.28 18.47 -9.90
CA GLY A 56 32.24 19.13 -10.82
C GLY A 56 32.39 20.64 -10.62
N ARG A 57 31.30 21.32 -10.21
CA ARG A 57 31.20 22.78 -10.14
C ARG A 57 30.94 23.34 -8.75
N GLY A 58 30.60 22.48 -7.79
CA GLY A 58 30.29 22.91 -6.43
C GLY A 58 31.52 23.33 -5.64
N GLN A 59 31.34 24.20 -4.67
CA GLN A 59 32.37 24.57 -3.70
C GLN A 59 32.67 23.41 -2.76
N LEU A 60 33.94 23.17 -2.45
CA LEU A 60 34.38 22.11 -1.54
C LEU A 60 34.50 22.67 -0.11
N GLN A 61 33.86 21.98 0.85
CA GLN A 61 33.94 22.32 2.26
C GLN A 61 34.25 21.07 3.08
N PHE A 62 35.37 20.99 3.77
CA PHE A 62 35.71 19.87 4.65
C PHE A 62 34.97 19.99 5.99
N LEU A 63 34.56 18.83 6.55
CA LEU A 63 33.84 18.76 7.83
C LEU A 63 34.74 18.41 9.02
N TYR A 64 35.96 17.92 8.79
CA TYR A 64 36.95 17.57 9.83
C TYR A 64 36.42 16.75 11.00
N PRO A 65 35.84 15.55 10.79
CA PRO A 65 35.34 14.72 11.88
C PRO A 65 36.49 14.31 12.82
N GLY A 66 36.16 14.03 14.09
CA GLY A 66 37.12 13.59 15.09
C GLY A 66 37.79 12.25 14.74
N ASN A 67 37.13 11.38 13.97
CA ASN A 67 37.73 10.14 13.48
C ASN A 67 38.59 10.39 12.24
N ARG A 68 39.92 10.38 12.44
CA ARG A 68 40.90 10.64 11.38
C ARG A 68 40.97 9.59 10.26
N LYS A 69 40.29 8.46 10.41
CA LYS A 69 40.17 7.42 9.38
C LYS A 69 38.98 7.65 8.44
N VAL A 70 38.23 8.71 8.69
CA VAL A 70 37.07 9.08 7.87
C VAL A 70 37.33 10.44 7.23
N LEU A 71 37.24 10.49 5.90
CA LEU A 71 37.20 11.72 5.13
C LEU A 71 35.77 12.14 4.87
N ALA A 72 35.39 13.35 5.31
CA ALA A 72 34.05 13.89 5.09
C ALA A 72 34.11 15.33 4.56
N TYR A 73 33.33 15.59 3.52
CA TYR A 73 33.25 16.94 2.93
C TYR A 73 31.91 17.16 2.23
N LEU A 74 31.54 18.41 2.07
CA LEU A 74 30.36 18.87 1.32
C LEU A 74 30.77 19.40 -0.04
N ARG A 75 29.90 19.21 -1.03
CA ARG A 75 29.94 19.86 -2.33
C ARG A 75 28.71 20.72 -2.47
N ASN A 76 28.87 22.03 -2.39
CA ASN A 76 27.78 23.01 -2.42
C ASN A 76 27.74 23.69 -3.79
N TYR A 77 26.60 23.58 -4.47
CA TYR A 77 26.38 24.22 -5.79
C TYR A 77 25.03 24.92 -5.79
N THR A 78 24.98 26.10 -6.35
CA THR A 78 23.71 26.81 -6.59
C THR A 78 23.53 26.94 -8.10
N SER A 79 22.39 26.47 -8.61
CA SER A 79 22.11 26.57 -10.03
C SER A 79 21.91 28.03 -10.48
N PRO A 80 22.04 28.36 -11.78
CA PRO A 80 21.69 29.69 -12.27
C PRO A 80 20.25 30.13 -11.99
N GLN A 81 19.37 29.18 -11.72
CA GLN A 81 17.96 29.38 -11.34
C GLN A 81 17.77 29.60 -9.83
N GLY A 82 18.88 29.55 -9.06
CA GLY A 82 18.83 29.76 -7.59
C GLY A 82 18.61 28.51 -6.75
N GLU A 83 18.52 27.32 -7.35
CA GLU A 83 18.30 26.07 -6.63
C GLU A 83 19.60 25.56 -5.99
N PRO A 84 19.63 25.31 -4.67
CA PRO A 84 20.81 24.80 -3.97
C PRO A 84 20.90 23.28 -4.09
N GLU A 85 22.05 22.76 -4.47
CA GLU A 85 22.39 21.34 -4.44
C GLU A 85 23.55 21.14 -3.46
N THR A 86 23.33 20.36 -2.39
CA THR A 86 24.37 20.03 -1.41
C THR A 86 24.58 18.52 -1.36
N ILE A 87 25.79 18.08 -1.63
CA ILE A 87 26.17 16.66 -1.56
C ILE A 87 27.18 16.47 -0.43
N LEU A 88 26.84 15.58 0.50
CA LEU A 88 27.73 15.10 1.56
C LEU A 88 28.46 13.85 1.06
N CYS A 89 29.78 13.90 1.05
CA CYS A 89 30.67 12.80 0.69
C CYS A 89 31.39 12.32 1.94
N VAL A 90 31.25 11.03 2.28
CA VAL A 90 31.86 10.42 3.47
C VAL A 90 32.56 9.13 3.07
N PHE A 91 33.84 8.97 3.43
CA PHE A 91 34.68 7.84 3.05
C PHE A 91 35.42 7.28 4.26
N ASN A 92 35.38 5.97 4.46
CA ASN A 92 36.27 5.27 5.36
C ASN A 92 37.54 4.87 4.60
N VAL A 93 38.67 5.45 4.94
CA VAL A 93 39.97 5.17 4.30
C VAL A 93 40.76 4.09 5.03
N SER A 94 40.13 3.28 5.87
CA SER A 94 40.75 2.23 6.64
C SER A 94 40.23 0.83 6.34
N ARG A 95 40.99 -0.19 6.77
CA ARG A 95 40.65 -1.62 6.60
C ARG A 95 39.62 -2.15 7.60
N THR A 96 39.16 -1.33 8.53
CA THR A 96 38.20 -1.70 9.55
C THR A 96 36.97 -0.83 9.50
N ALA A 97 35.82 -1.33 9.93
CA ALA A 97 34.62 -0.50 10.04
C ALA A 97 34.87 0.69 10.98
N GLN A 98 34.33 1.83 10.63
CA GLN A 98 34.52 3.09 11.37
C GLN A 98 33.16 3.75 11.65
N ALA A 99 32.98 4.15 12.89
CA ALA A 99 31.89 5.08 13.25
C ALA A 99 32.41 6.51 13.17
N VAL A 100 31.57 7.43 12.73
CA VAL A 100 31.89 8.86 12.62
C VAL A 100 30.68 9.70 13.03
N GLU A 101 30.94 10.74 13.78
CA GLU A 101 29.99 11.79 14.11
C GLU A 101 30.31 13.02 13.24
N LEU A 102 29.29 13.52 12.55
CA LEU A 102 29.40 14.67 11.65
C LEU A 102 28.52 15.81 12.17
N ASP A 103 29.06 17.00 12.27
CA ASP A 103 28.29 18.19 12.52
C ASP A 103 27.59 18.63 11.21
N LEU A 104 26.30 18.36 11.14
CA LEU A 104 25.42 18.73 10.06
C LEU A 104 24.30 19.68 10.53
N SER A 105 24.44 20.31 11.69
CA SER A 105 23.42 21.17 12.31
C SER A 105 22.92 22.30 11.38
N ALA A 106 23.76 22.80 10.49
CA ALA A 106 23.38 23.76 9.45
C ALA A 106 22.34 23.23 8.44
N PHE A 107 22.10 21.93 8.41
CA PHE A 107 21.17 21.24 7.51
C PHE A 107 20.03 20.58 8.28
N GLU A 108 19.70 21.06 9.47
CA GLU A 108 18.61 20.55 10.27
C GLU A 108 17.32 20.40 9.46
N GLY A 109 16.64 19.24 9.61
CA GLY A 109 15.42 18.90 8.89
C GLY A 109 15.64 18.33 7.48
N ARG A 110 16.83 18.43 6.89
CA ARG A 110 17.12 17.80 5.60
C ARG A 110 17.32 16.31 5.74
N VAL A 111 16.95 15.56 4.71
CA VAL A 111 17.07 14.11 4.66
C VAL A 111 18.24 13.72 3.78
N PRO A 112 19.28 13.04 4.32
CA PRO A 112 20.35 12.47 3.51
C PRO A 112 19.81 11.30 2.68
N VAL A 113 19.93 11.39 1.35
CA VAL A 113 19.54 10.31 0.42
C VAL A 113 20.80 9.81 -0.28
N ASP A 114 21.09 8.52 -0.15
CA ASP A 114 22.23 7.90 -0.82
C ASP A 114 22.04 7.91 -2.33
N LEU A 115 22.96 8.52 -3.06
CA LEU A 115 22.88 8.68 -4.51
C LEU A 115 23.13 7.39 -5.29
N ILE A 116 23.71 6.38 -4.66
CA ILE A 116 24.03 5.11 -5.32
C ILE A 116 22.93 4.08 -5.05
N GLY A 117 22.53 3.92 -3.78
CA GLY A 117 21.51 2.98 -3.37
C GLY A 117 20.08 3.54 -3.42
N GLY A 118 19.92 4.86 -3.54
CA GLY A 118 18.60 5.52 -3.53
C GLY A 118 17.91 5.52 -2.16
N ALA A 119 18.58 5.02 -1.11
CA ALA A 119 18.00 4.90 0.22
C ALA A 119 18.02 6.24 0.95
N ALA A 120 16.88 6.61 1.56
CA ALA A 120 16.80 7.74 2.47
C ALA A 120 17.28 7.33 3.86
N PHE A 121 18.04 8.21 4.51
CA PHE A 121 18.53 8.04 5.88
C PHE A 121 17.73 8.93 6.84
N PRO A 122 17.88 8.78 8.18
CA PRO A 122 17.21 9.65 9.14
C PRO A 122 17.47 11.13 8.86
N PRO A 123 16.49 12.01 9.10
CA PRO A 123 16.70 13.45 8.89
C PRO A 123 17.78 13.98 9.85
N VAL A 124 18.49 14.99 9.38
CA VAL A 124 19.47 15.70 10.19
C VAL A 124 18.76 16.43 11.34
N GLY A 125 19.18 16.14 12.56
CA GLY A 125 18.71 16.81 13.77
C GLY A 125 19.70 17.86 14.30
N GLN A 126 19.48 18.33 15.53
CA GLN A 126 20.37 19.28 16.21
C GLN A 126 21.63 18.63 16.76
N LEU A 127 21.61 17.30 16.98
CA LEU A 127 22.75 16.53 17.44
C LEU A 127 23.65 16.14 16.27
N THR A 128 24.91 15.75 16.60
CA THR A 128 25.84 15.20 15.60
C THR A 128 25.23 14.02 14.88
N TYR A 129 25.46 13.94 13.57
CA TYR A 129 24.94 12.88 12.72
C TYR A 129 25.87 11.67 12.74
N LEU A 130 25.43 10.56 13.35
CA LEU A 130 26.20 9.34 13.51
C LEU A 130 26.07 8.44 12.29
N LEU A 131 27.20 8.05 11.69
CA LEU A 131 27.28 7.08 10.61
C LEU A 131 28.28 5.97 10.94
N THR A 132 28.01 4.76 10.44
CA THR A 132 28.96 3.65 10.45
C THR A 132 29.27 3.26 9.00
N LEU A 133 30.55 3.23 8.66
CA LEU A 133 31.03 2.86 7.33
C LEU A 133 31.80 1.54 7.39
N PRO A 134 31.51 0.59 6.49
CA PRO A 134 32.31 -0.64 6.38
C PRO A 134 33.75 -0.33 5.95
N PRO A 135 34.69 -1.30 6.00
CA PRO A 135 36.04 -1.12 5.50
C PRO A 135 36.06 -0.59 4.06
N TYR A 136 36.78 0.50 3.82
CA TYR A 136 36.82 1.21 2.54
C TYR A 136 35.47 1.62 1.98
N GLY A 137 34.40 1.59 2.80
CA GLY A 137 33.05 2.00 2.43
C GLY A 137 32.92 3.52 2.33
N PHE A 138 31.94 3.95 1.57
CA PHE A 138 31.65 5.37 1.41
C PHE A 138 30.16 5.59 1.15
N TYR A 139 29.72 6.83 1.34
CA TYR A 139 28.40 7.32 0.95
C TYR A 139 28.53 8.65 0.21
N TRP A 140 27.67 8.82 -0.79
CA TRP A 140 27.39 10.10 -1.42
C TRP A 140 25.92 10.43 -1.15
N PHE A 141 25.66 11.34 -0.23
CA PHE A 141 24.32 11.77 0.11
C PHE A 141 23.98 13.09 -0.51
N ILE A 142 22.82 13.20 -1.18
CA ILE A 142 22.20 14.49 -1.39
C ILE A 142 21.41 14.87 -0.12
N LEU A 143 21.58 16.10 0.38
CA LEU A 143 20.82 16.61 1.51
C LEU A 143 19.54 17.26 1.02
N ALA A 144 18.49 16.45 0.86
CA ALA A 144 17.22 16.84 0.28
C ALA A 144 16.34 17.62 1.27
N ALA A 145 15.68 18.69 0.82
CA ALA A 145 14.74 19.46 1.64
C ALA A 145 13.39 18.75 1.78
N GLU A 146 12.95 18.03 0.75
CA GLU A 146 11.65 17.35 0.66
C GLU A 146 11.83 15.89 0.21
N ALA A 147 12.50 15.06 0.99
CA ALA A 147 12.55 13.63 0.72
C ALA A 147 11.58 12.88 1.62
N ALA A 148 10.96 11.81 1.09
CA ALA A 148 10.21 10.89 1.92
C ALA A 148 11.13 10.28 2.98
N LEU A 149 10.70 10.31 4.23
CA LEU A 149 11.42 9.66 5.33
C LEU A 149 11.50 8.15 5.07
N PRO A 150 12.59 7.49 5.49
CA PRO A 150 12.67 6.04 5.40
C PRO A 150 11.45 5.39 6.05
N PRO A 151 10.90 4.31 5.49
CA PRO A 151 9.69 3.67 6.02
C PRO A 151 9.86 3.12 7.45
N TRP A 152 11.10 2.87 7.86
CA TRP A 152 11.46 2.45 9.22
C TRP A 152 11.77 3.62 10.16
N HIS A 153 11.82 4.87 9.65
CA HIS A 153 12.07 6.04 10.49
C HIS A 153 10.82 6.32 11.33
N ILE A 154 10.93 6.00 12.59
CA ILE A 154 9.95 6.42 13.59
C ILE A 154 10.22 7.90 13.85
N ARG A 155 9.30 8.77 13.41
CA ARG A 155 9.36 10.18 13.86
C ARG A 155 9.53 10.18 15.38
N PRO A 156 10.36 11.09 15.95
CA PRO A 156 10.42 11.21 17.41
C PRO A 156 8.99 11.21 17.92
N SER A 157 8.68 10.29 18.83
CA SER A 157 7.32 10.15 19.35
C SER A 157 6.86 11.55 19.78
N GLU A 158 5.68 11.93 19.30
CA GLU A 158 5.01 13.12 19.81
C GLU A 158 5.17 13.10 21.36
N PRO A 159 5.46 14.25 22.00
CA PRO A 159 5.62 14.28 23.45
C PRO A 159 4.48 13.50 24.07
N LEU A 160 4.82 12.58 24.98
CA LEU A 160 3.82 11.75 25.65
C LEU A 160 2.70 12.66 26.16
N PRO A 161 1.44 12.36 25.87
CA PRO A 161 0.34 13.22 26.29
C PRO A 161 0.38 13.39 27.82
N GLU A 162 0.08 14.56 28.30
CA GLU A 162 -0.24 14.75 29.70
C GLU A 162 -1.48 13.91 30.03
N LEU A 163 -1.28 12.84 30.80
CA LEU A 163 -2.31 11.89 31.14
C LEU A 163 -2.85 12.16 32.54
N ASN A 164 -4.16 12.25 32.68
CA ASN A 164 -4.81 12.25 33.98
C ASN A 164 -4.52 10.97 34.75
N THR A 165 -4.31 11.08 36.06
CA THR A 165 -4.10 9.92 36.92
C THR A 165 -5.42 9.51 37.57
N LEU A 166 -5.85 8.27 37.30
CA LEU A 166 -7.01 7.64 37.91
C LEU A 166 -6.56 6.71 39.05
N VAL A 167 -7.18 6.83 40.19
CA VAL A 167 -6.91 5.95 41.34
C VAL A 167 -7.96 4.85 41.38
N ILE A 168 -7.54 3.59 41.29
CA ILE A 168 -8.39 2.40 41.37
C ILE A 168 -8.05 1.59 42.62
N ARG A 169 -9.00 0.79 43.11
CA ARG A 169 -8.84 -0.04 44.31
C ARG A 169 -8.92 -1.54 43.98
N ASN A 170 -9.97 -1.94 43.26
CA ASN A 170 -10.33 -3.35 43.03
C ASN A 170 -9.98 -3.88 41.63
N GLY A 171 -9.47 -3.03 40.74
CA GLY A 171 -9.09 -3.43 39.38
C GLY A 171 -9.70 -2.58 38.28
N LEU A 172 -9.67 -3.09 37.05
CA LEU A 172 -10.04 -2.33 35.85
C LEU A 172 -11.49 -1.82 35.88
N MET A 173 -12.43 -2.54 36.54
CA MET A 173 -13.83 -2.10 36.63
C MET A 173 -13.99 -0.75 37.36
N ASP A 174 -13.04 -0.37 38.21
CA ASP A 174 -13.10 0.91 38.92
C ASP A 174 -12.98 2.12 37.98
N VAL A 175 -12.50 1.95 36.75
CA VAL A 175 -12.47 3.03 35.74
C VAL A 175 -13.88 3.43 35.27
N LEU A 176 -14.87 2.58 35.53
CA LEU A 176 -16.26 2.81 35.18
C LEU A 176 -17.07 3.51 36.31
N VAL A 177 -16.46 3.70 37.50
CA VAL A 177 -17.16 4.48 38.55
C VAL A 177 -17.38 5.92 38.08
N PRO A 178 -18.48 6.59 38.50
CA PRO A 178 -18.91 7.85 37.91
C PRO A 178 -17.83 8.91 37.82
N ALA A 179 -16.97 9.06 38.85
CA ALA A 179 -15.91 10.07 38.89
C ALA A 179 -14.81 9.78 37.86
N ALA A 180 -14.31 8.53 37.77
CA ALA A 180 -13.29 8.11 36.83
C ALA A 180 -13.83 8.12 35.39
N ARG A 181 -15.04 7.60 35.20
CA ARG A 181 -15.73 7.58 33.92
C ARG A 181 -15.90 8.99 33.34
N LYS A 182 -16.30 9.96 34.18
CA LYS A 182 -16.42 11.35 33.75
C LYS A 182 -15.10 11.90 33.18
N VAL A 183 -13.97 11.67 33.87
CA VAL A 183 -12.65 12.12 33.39
C VAL A 183 -12.31 11.42 32.05
N ILE A 184 -12.60 10.12 31.95
CA ILE A 184 -12.34 9.39 30.71
C ILE A 184 -13.18 9.97 29.57
N GLU A 185 -14.46 10.21 29.76
CA GLU A 185 -15.39 10.67 28.71
C GLU A 185 -15.18 12.13 28.32
N THR A 186 -14.84 13.02 29.28
CA THR A 186 -14.71 14.46 29.00
C THR A 186 -13.31 14.88 28.55
N GLU A 187 -12.27 14.16 28.95
CA GLU A 187 -10.88 14.57 28.75
C GLU A 187 -10.07 13.52 27.97
N ALA A 188 -10.02 12.27 28.45
CA ALA A 188 -9.14 11.26 27.92
C ALA A 188 -9.58 10.78 26.52
N LEU A 189 -10.84 10.39 26.33
CA LEU A 189 -11.36 9.87 25.05
C LEU A 189 -11.27 10.90 23.91
N PRO A 190 -11.70 12.18 24.09
CA PRO A 190 -11.57 13.17 23.03
C PRO A 190 -10.11 13.41 22.59
N ALA A 191 -9.19 13.47 23.55
CA ALA A 191 -7.77 13.65 23.28
C ALA A 191 -7.17 12.41 22.61
N TYR A 192 -7.55 11.22 23.05
CA TYR A 192 -7.11 9.94 22.48
C TYR A 192 -7.58 9.76 21.04
N LEU A 193 -8.88 9.90 20.77
CA LEU A 193 -9.49 9.65 19.47
C LEU A 193 -8.87 10.50 18.36
N LYS A 194 -8.66 11.80 18.60
CA LYS A 194 -8.07 12.71 17.61
C LYS A 194 -6.69 12.29 17.10
N ARG A 195 -5.94 11.51 17.88
CA ARG A 195 -4.61 11.02 17.53
C ARG A 195 -4.64 9.69 16.79
N ARG A 196 -5.80 9.03 16.70
CA ARG A 196 -5.91 7.69 16.09
C ARG A 196 -6.13 7.76 14.59
N ARG A 197 -5.36 6.98 13.83
CA ARG A 197 -5.50 6.90 12.37
C ARG A 197 -6.86 6.35 11.96
N TRP A 198 -7.37 5.37 12.70
CA TRP A 198 -8.65 4.74 12.44
C TRP A 198 -9.87 5.61 12.77
N PHE A 199 -9.69 6.73 13.47
CA PHE A 199 -10.77 7.69 13.71
C PHE A 199 -10.96 8.59 12.49
N ALA A 200 -11.94 8.25 11.64
CA ALA A 200 -12.15 8.91 10.36
C ALA A 200 -12.58 10.39 10.48
N SER A 201 -13.19 10.78 11.62
CA SER A 201 -13.77 12.11 11.83
C SER A 201 -12.89 13.04 12.68
N LYS A 202 -11.57 12.82 12.70
CA LYS A 202 -10.60 13.58 13.51
C LYS A 202 -10.60 15.09 13.22
N ASP A 203 -10.93 15.50 11.99
CA ASP A 203 -10.96 16.89 11.54
C ASP A 203 -12.32 17.57 11.77
N GLN A 204 -13.31 16.84 12.32
CA GLN A 204 -14.63 17.34 12.62
C GLN A 204 -14.77 17.74 14.10
N VAL A 205 -15.69 18.65 14.38
CA VAL A 205 -15.97 19.06 15.74
C VAL A 205 -16.71 17.93 16.49
N MET A 206 -16.04 17.37 17.49
CA MET A 206 -16.59 16.38 18.40
C MET A 206 -17.34 17.10 19.53
N LYS A 207 -18.63 16.81 19.71
CA LYS A 207 -19.47 17.34 20.80
C LYS A 207 -19.27 16.56 22.09
N SER A 208 -19.24 15.23 21.99
CA SER A 208 -19.00 14.34 23.14
C SER A 208 -18.44 13.00 22.69
N ALA A 209 -17.76 12.30 23.61
CA ALA A 209 -17.34 10.91 23.46
C ALA A 209 -17.71 10.16 24.75
N GLN A 210 -18.53 9.11 24.67
CA GLN A 210 -19.08 8.40 25.82
C GLN A 210 -18.87 6.89 25.68
N LEU A 211 -18.62 6.21 26.79
CA LEU A 211 -18.61 4.75 26.88
C LEU A 211 -20.05 4.23 26.96
N VAL A 212 -20.58 3.73 25.85
CA VAL A 212 -21.97 3.28 25.79
C VAL A 212 -22.15 1.81 26.12
N ARG A 213 -21.12 0.99 25.86
CA ARG A 213 -21.09 -0.43 26.22
C ARG A 213 -19.73 -0.79 26.79
N THR A 214 -19.74 -1.61 27.84
CA THR A 214 -18.53 -2.01 28.56
C THR A 214 -18.74 -3.44 29.08
N ASP A 215 -18.20 -4.41 28.36
CA ASP A 215 -18.35 -5.82 28.69
C ASP A 215 -17.00 -6.46 28.97
N LYS A 216 -16.96 -7.40 29.90
CA LYS A 216 -15.72 -8.11 30.25
C LYS A 216 -15.38 -9.13 29.16
N ILE A 217 -14.15 -9.10 28.66
CA ILE A 217 -13.67 -10.14 27.75
C ILE A 217 -13.45 -11.43 28.54
N PRO A 218 -13.98 -12.58 28.06
CA PRO A 218 -13.73 -13.85 28.71
C PRO A 218 -12.25 -14.21 28.63
N GLY A 219 -11.61 -14.36 29.79
CA GLY A 219 -10.19 -14.73 29.88
C GLY A 219 -9.74 -14.96 31.33
N ARG A 220 -8.78 -15.85 31.54
CA ARG A 220 -8.42 -16.34 32.90
C ARG A 220 -7.50 -15.43 33.70
N SER A 221 -6.78 -14.47 33.16
CA SER A 221 -5.66 -13.88 33.90
C SER A 221 -5.54 -12.37 33.91
N ILE A 222 -6.19 -11.61 33.06
CA ILE A 222 -6.11 -10.14 33.03
C ILE A 222 -7.49 -9.58 32.73
N ASP A 223 -7.86 -8.56 33.50
CA ASP A 223 -9.10 -7.83 33.25
C ASP A 223 -8.96 -7.01 31.95
N LEU A 224 -9.72 -7.38 30.95
CA LEU A 224 -9.91 -6.65 29.71
C LEU A 224 -11.38 -6.28 29.57
N LEU A 225 -11.63 -5.10 29.04
CA LEU A 225 -12.98 -4.63 28.71
C LEU A 225 -13.13 -4.48 27.21
N LEU A 226 -14.17 -5.09 26.65
CA LEU A 226 -14.68 -4.69 25.35
C LEU A 226 -15.54 -3.44 25.56
N THR A 227 -15.10 -2.32 25.01
CA THR A 227 -15.88 -1.09 25.14
C THR A 227 -16.26 -0.56 23.77
N GLU A 228 -17.47 -0.03 23.68
CA GLU A 228 -17.93 0.78 22.57
C GLU A 228 -17.97 2.25 22.99
N VAL A 229 -17.36 3.09 22.18
CA VAL A 229 -17.36 4.54 22.37
C VAL A 229 -18.30 5.16 21.36
N GLU A 230 -19.30 5.89 21.86
CA GLU A 230 -20.18 6.70 21.03
C GLU A 230 -19.64 8.12 20.93
N VAL A 231 -19.41 8.56 19.69
CA VAL A 231 -18.89 9.90 19.37
C VAL A 231 -19.98 10.69 18.71
N GLN A 232 -20.40 11.78 19.35
CA GLN A 232 -21.37 12.70 18.80
C GLN A 232 -20.64 13.81 18.03
N LEU A 233 -20.88 13.88 16.74
CA LEU A 233 -20.42 14.95 15.85
C LEU A 233 -21.50 15.99 15.64
N ALA A 234 -21.23 17.01 14.83
CA ALA A 234 -22.21 18.06 14.55
C ALA A 234 -23.52 17.54 13.96
N ASN A 235 -23.42 16.59 12.99
CA ASN A 235 -24.54 16.16 12.15
C ASN A 235 -24.83 14.66 12.24
N ARG A 236 -24.05 13.87 12.96
CA ARG A 236 -24.20 12.42 13.08
C ARG A 236 -23.56 11.87 14.34
N THR A 237 -23.95 10.65 14.70
CA THR A 237 -23.34 9.86 15.76
C THR A 237 -22.58 8.70 15.14
N GLU A 238 -21.36 8.46 15.61
CA GLU A 238 -20.53 7.32 15.21
C GLU A 238 -20.17 6.49 16.43
N ARG A 239 -20.05 5.17 16.24
CA ARG A 239 -19.60 4.25 17.30
C ARG A 239 -18.31 3.58 16.92
N TYR A 240 -17.44 3.44 17.90
CA TYR A 240 -16.13 2.82 17.72
C TYR A 240 -15.85 1.81 18.80
N GLN A 241 -15.23 0.70 18.42
CA GLN A 241 -14.78 -0.31 19.34
C GLN A 241 -13.39 0.06 19.88
N LEU A 242 -13.28 0.07 21.20
CA LEU A 242 -12.05 0.38 21.92
C LEU A 242 -11.85 -0.59 23.08
N PRO A 243 -11.24 -1.77 22.86
CA PRO A 243 -10.92 -2.66 23.96
C PRO A 243 -9.94 -1.98 24.92
N LEU A 244 -10.21 -2.05 26.24
CA LEU A 244 -9.40 -1.39 27.27
C LEU A 244 -8.75 -2.44 28.18
N GLY A 245 -7.55 -2.12 28.64
CA GLY A 245 -6.81 -2.89 29.62
C GLY A 245 -5.82 -2.04 30.41
N ILE A 246 -5.19 -2.61 31.43
CA ILE A 246 -4.17 -1.93 32.19
C ILE A 246 -2.79 -2.53 31.87
N ALA A 247 -1.87 -1.68 31.46
CA ALA A 247 -0.45 -1.98 31.32
C ALA A 247 0.28 -1.54 32.61
N TRP A 248 0.77 -2.49 33.38
CA TRP A 248 1.46 -2.20 34.64
C TRP A 248 2.94 -1.90 34.41
N ASP A 249 3.47 -0.87 35.07
CA ASP A 249 4.88 -0.50 35.01
C ASP A 249 5.76 -1.65 35.52
N GLY A 250 6.80 -2.01 34.76
CA GLY A 250 7.72 -3.09 35.09
C GLY A 250 7.20 -4.50 34.78
N GLU A 251 5.94 -4.69 34.37
CA GLU A 251 5.38 -6.01 34.07
C GLU A 251 4.93 -6.10 32.61
N THR A 252 3.97 -5.26 32.20
CA THR A 252 3.33 -5.31 30.89
C THR A 252 3.39 -3.99 30.13
N SER A 253 4.00 -2.96 30.73
CA SER A 253 4.15 -1.66 30.11
C SER A 253 5.22 -1.70 29.01
N SER A 254 4.86 -1.21 27.83
CA SER A 254 5.72 -1.06 26.67
C SER A 254 5.60 0.36 26.10
N ALA A 255 6.51 0.75 25.22
CA ALA A 255 6.41 2.04 24.53
C ALA A 255 5.05 2.20 23.80
N LEU A 256 4.55 1.12 23.20
CA LEU A 256 3.26 1.12 22.53
C LEU A 256 2.10 1.31 23.51
N SER A 257 2.10 0.64 24.68
CA SER A 257 1.04 0.78 25.66
C SER A 257 0.99 2.19 26.25
N GLN A 258 2.13 2.86 26.37
CA GLN A 258 2.22 4.27 26.77
C GLN A 258 1.70 5.21 25.67
N GLN A 259 2.06 4.94 24.41
CA GLN A 259 1.58 5.72 23.26
C GLN A 259 0.06 5.57 23.04
N LEU A 260 -0.50 4.40 23.36
CA LEU A 260 -1.93 4.10 23.27
C LEU A 260 -2.67 4.32 24.60
N ALA A 261 -2.06 4.98 25.57
CA ALA A 261 -2.66 5.27 26.86
C ALA A 261 -3.73 6.36 26.79
N LEU A 262 -4.81 6.13 27.56
CA LEU A 262 -5.87 7.09 27.81
C LEU A 262 -5.64 7.86 29.13
N ALA A 263 -5.15 7.16 30.17
CA ALA A 263 -4.90 7.73 31.48
C ALA A 263 -3.78 6.98 32.21
N ARG A 264 -3.16 7.60 33.20
CA ARG A 264 -2.34 6.88 34.18
C ARG A 264 -3.23 6.20 35.22
N ILE A 265 -2.83 5.03 35.67
CA ILE A 265 -3.52 4.27 36.70
C ILE A 265 -2.62 4.16 37.92
N ARG A 266 -3.21 4.35 39.09
CA ARG A 266 -2.57 4.09 40.38
C ARG A 266 -3.45 3.12 41.20
N GLN A 267 -2.87 1.99 41.60
CA GLN A 267 -3.48 1.03 42.52
C GLN A 267 -2.55 0.81 43.72
N GLY A 268 -2.80 1.50 44.81
CA GLY A 268 -1.89 1.49 45.94
C GLY A 268 -0.50 2.01 45.57
N ARG A 269 0.51 1.12 45.58
CA ARG A 269 1.89 1.44 45.14
C ARG A 269 2.18 1.12 43.68
N ARG A 270 1.31 0.37 43.00
CA ARG A 270 1.48 0.03 41.60
C ARG A 270 1.04 1.20 40.73
N MET A 271 1.83 1.47 39.72
CA MET A 271 1.54 2.45 38.68
C MET A 271 1.40 1.74 37.34
N GLY A 272 0.63 2.30 36.43
CA GLY A 272 0.43 1.76 35.09
C GLY A 272 -0.35 2.72 34.21
N TYR A 273 -0.85 2.19 33.10
CA TYR A 273 -1.60 2.95 32.08
C TYR A 273 -2.91 2.24 31.75
N LEU A 274 -4.01 2.96 31.78
CA LEU A 274 -5.23 2.57 31.06
C LEU A 274 -4.95 2.75 29.57
N THR A 275 -4.92 1.67 28.82
CA THR A 275 -4.50 1.69 27.43
C THR A 275 -5.48 0.95 26.53
N ASP A 276 -5.46 1.26 25.24
CA ASP A 276 -6.07 0.38 24.24
C ASP A 276 -5.43 -0.99 24.35
N ALA A 277 -6.25 -1.99 24.64
CA ALA A 277 -5.79 -3.36 24.83
C ALA A 277 -5.16 -3.99 23.58
N PHE A 278 -5.29 -3.37 22.43
CA PHE A 278 -4.52 -3.70 21.22
C PHE A 278 -3.00 -3.72 21.49
N SER A 279 -2.52 -2.89 22.43
CA SER A 279 -1.11 -2.88 22.83
C SER A 279 -0.68 -4.06 23.70
N LEU A 280 -1.63 -4.83 24.26
CA LEU A 280 -1.39 -5.88 25.24
C LEU A 280 -1.44 -7.27 24.56
N ASP A 281 -0.40 -8.08 24.78
CA ASP A 281 -0.30 -9.43 24.19
C ASP A 281 -1.37 -10.40 24.72
N VAL A 282 -1.91 -10.11 25.87
CA VAL A 282 -2.99 -10.92 26.46
C VAL A 282 -4.32 -10.82 25.69
N LEU A 283 -4.55 -9.72 24.94
CA LEU A 283 -5.77 -9.57 24.16
C LEU A 283 -5.87 -10.65 23.07
N PRO A 284 -4.95 -10.74 22.08
CA PRO A 284 -5.07 -11.74 21.02
C PRO A 284 -5.06 -13.18 21.55
N LEU A 285 -4.26 -13.46 22.59
CA LEU A 285 -4.20 -14.80 23.18
C LEU A 285 -5.51 -15.18 23.90
N GLY A 286 -6.15 -14.22 24.56
CA GLY A 286 -7.48 -14.39 25.16
C GLY A 286 -8.55 -14.66 24.13
N LEU A 287 -8.53 -13.88 23.03
CA LEU A 287 -9.51 -13.99 21.93
C LEU A 287 -9.39 -15.33 21.17
N ILE A 288 -8.16 -15.80 20.90
CA ILE A 288 -7.95 -17.12 20.27
C ILE A 288 -8.46 -18.24 21.15
N ARG A 289 -8.22 -18.17 22.46
CA ARG A 289 -8.76 -19.15 23.41
C ARG A 289 -10.28 -19.13 23.45
N ALA A 290 -10.88 -17.94 23.43
CA ALA A 290 -12.34 -17.78 23.41
C ALA A 290 -12.95 -18.34 22.10
N LEU A 291 -12.28 -18.13 20.97
CA LEU A 291 -12.66 -18.72 19.68
C LEU A 291 -12.64 -20.26 19.76
N ARG A 292 -11.53 -20.85 20.19
CA ARG A 292 -11.40 -22.32 20.33
C ARG A 292 -12.43 -22.94 21.28
N ALA A 293 -12.80 -22.20 22.32
CA ALA A 293 -13.80 -22.64 23.29
C ALA A 293 -15.25 -22.39 22.83
N HIS A 294 -15.49 -21.87 21.63
CA HIS A 294 -16.83 -21.47 21.14
C HIS A 294 -17.56 -20.60 22.15
N THR A 295 -16.86 -19.68 22.81
CA THR A 295 -17.40 -18.93 23.94
C THR A 295 -18.54 -18.01 23.50
N VAL A 296 -19.66 -18.11 24.26
CA VAL A 296 -20.75 -17.16 24.17
C VAL A 296 -20.91 -16.49 25.53
N VAL A 297 -20.89 -15.17 25.55
CA VAL A 297 -21.00 -14.37 26.77
C VAL A 297 -22.24 -13.51 26.69
N SER A 298 -23.15 -13.70 27.64
CA SER A 298 -24.24 -12.75 27.81
C SER A 298 -23.73 -11.43 28.28
N VAL A 299 -24.11 -10.37 27.57
CA VAL A 299 -23.72 -8.99 27.83
C VAL A 299 -24.98 -8.13 27.98
N THR A 300 -24.78 -6.85 28.39
CA THR A 300 -25.87 -5.90 28.40
C THR A 300 -26.42 -5.74 26.98
N GLU A 301 -27.73 -6.02 26.76
CA GLU A 301 -28.39 -5.93 25.44
C GLU A 301 -27.90 -6.96 24.40
N GLY A 302 -27.75 -8.25 24.79
CA GLY A 302 -27.44 -9.30 23.84
C GLY A 302 -26.32 -10.24 24.29
N GLU A 303 -25.56 -10.73 23.32
CA GLU A 303 -24.44 -11.64 23.56
C GLU A 303 -23.22 -11.33 22.67
N VAL A 304 -22.03 -11.65 23.16
CA VAL A 304 -20.81 -11.72 22.36
C VAL A 304 -20.56 -13.17 22.02
N ARG A 305 -20.50 -13.48 20.74
CA ARG A 305 -20.35 -14.82 20.20
C ARG A 305 -19.00 -14.99 19.52
N CYS A 306 -18.26 -16.03 19.94
CA CYS A 306 -17.01 -16.45 19.31
C CYS A 306 -17.30 -17.66 18.41
N THR A 307 -17.19 -17.47 17.09
CA THR A 307 -17.49 -18.50 16.08
C THR A 307 -16.20 -18.88 15.34
N PRO A 308 -15.52 -19.98 15.70
CA PRO A 308 -14.37 -20.46 14.96
C PRO A 308 -14.80 -21.21 13.70
N THR A 309 -13.82 -21.42 12.80
CA THR A 309 -13.92 -22.38 11.70
C THR A 309 -13.06 -23.60 11.99
N SER A 310 -13.26 -24.70 11.27
CA SER A 310 -12.43 -25.91 11.38
C SER A 310 -10.93 -25.67 11.07
N HIS A 311 -10.62 -24.59 10.37
CA HIS A 311 -9.23 -24.20 10.07
C HIS A 311 -8.45 -23.73 11.31
N LEU A 312 -9.14 -23.27 12.37
CA LEU A 312 -8.48 -22.85 13.60
C LEU A 312 -7.92 -24.04 14.38
N ASP A 313 -8.58 -25.17 14.33
CA ASP A 313 -8.17 -26.38 15.07
C ASP A 313 -6.85 -26.97 14.52
N ALA A 314 -6.57 -26.72 13.23
CA ALA A 314 -5.35 -27.16 12.57
C ALA A 314 -4.12 -26.28 12.89
N ILE A 315 -4.27 -25.20 13.67
CA ILE A 315 -3.17 -24.28 13.99
C ILE A 315 -2.68 -24.53 15.41
N GLU A 316 -1.43 -24.89 15.55
CA GLU A 316 -0.74 -24.98 16.84
C GLU A 316 -0.03 -23.66 17.15
N ILE A 317 -0.47 -22.94 18.19
CA ILE A 317 0.14 -21.71 18.62
C ILE A 317 1.14 -22.03 19.74
N PRO A 318 2.40 -21.58 19.66
CA PRO A 318 3.39 -21.77 20.71
C PRO A 318 2.95 -21.16 22.06
N GLU A 319 3.50 -21.63 23.15
CA GLU A 319 3.18 -21.11 24.49
C GLU A 319 3.48 -19.62 24.66
N ASN A 320 4.60 -19.16 24.08
CA ASN A 320 5.03 -17.77 24.08
C ASN A 320 5.17 -17.27 22.63
N PRO A 321 4.08 -16.98 21.93
CA PRO A 321 4.12 -16.55 20.55
C PRO A 321 4.60 -15.11 20.43
N GLU A 322 5.38 -14.83 19.40
CA GLU A 322 5.64 -13.45 18.99
C GLU A 322 4.37 -12.78 18.50
N ILE A 323 4.11 -11.55 18.95
CA ILE A 323 2.96 -10.77 18.52
C ILE A 323 3.45 -9.49 17.87
N ARG A 324 3.17 -9.37 16.55
CA ARG A 324 3.51 -8.20 15.75
C ARG A 324 2.26 -7.40 15.44
N ARG A 325 2.33 -6.08 15.58
CA ARG A 325 1.24 -5.16 15.29
C ARG A 325 1.51 -4.44 14.00
N LEU A 326 0.54 -4.45 13.08
CA LEU A 326 0.65 -3.81 11.79
C LEU A 326 0.27 -2.33 11.91
N SER A 327 1.15 -1.46 11.40
CA SER A 327 0.96 0.01 11.46
C SER A 327 0.28 0.58 10.22
N ALA A 328 0.08 -0.21 9.17
CA ALA A 328 -0.31 0.27 7.84
C ALA A 328 -1.81 0.55 7.68
N GLU A 329 -2.68 -0.04 8.50
CA GLU A 329 -4.13 0.08 8.34
C GLU A 329 -4.68 1.43 8.83
N GLN A 330 -5.58 2.01 8.04
CA GLN A 330 -6.17 3.32 8.32
C GLN A 330 -7.55 3.22 9.00
N SER A 331 -8.33 2.16 8.78
CA SER A 331 -9.71 2.00 9.29
C SER A 331 -9.82 1.03 10.46
N ASN A 332 -8.97 0.02 10.51
CA ASN A 332 -8.98 -1.08 11.48
C ASN A 332 -7.62 -1.19 12.19
N SER A 333 -7.50 -2.15 13.12
CA SER A 333 -6.22 -2.44 13.78
C SER A 333 -5.92 -3.92 13.66
N SER A 334 -4.79 -4.26 13.02
CA SER A 334 -4.39 -5.64 12.78
C SER A 334 -3.12 -6.03 13.52
N LEU A 335 -3.08 -7.27 13.97
CA LEU A 335 -1.92 -7.89 14.59
C LEU A 335 -1.72 -9.31 14.08
N ILE A 336 -0.48 -9.79 14.18
CA ILE A 336 -0.08 -11.14 13.78
C ILE A 336 0.39 -11.88 15.02
N VAL A 337 -0.07 -13.13 15.19
CA VAL A 337 0.32 -14.02 16.28
C VAL A 337 1.13 -15.17 15.69
N ALA A 338 2.40 -15.29 16.10
CA ALA A 338 3.34 -16.38 15.75
C ALA A 338 3.53 -16.62 14.24
N ASP A 339 3.28 -15.61 13.38
CA ASP A 339 3.23 -15.77 11.93
C ASP A 339 2.23 -16.86 11.44
N LEU A 340 1.20 -17.11 12.25
CA LEU A 340 0.16 -18.11 11.97
C LEU A 340 -1.23 -17.49 11.85
N VAL A 341 -1.55 -16.49 12.67
CA VAL A 341 -2.88 -15.88 12.75
C VAL A 341 -2.77 -14.37 12.56
N VAL A 342 -3.57 -13.82 11.65
CA VAL A 342 -3.85 -12.39 11.55
C VAL A 342 -5.17 -12.12 12.26
N MET A 343 -5.20 -11.19 13.20
CA MET A 343 -6.42 -10.70 13.83
C MET A 343 -6.66 -9.25 13.47
N LYS A 344 -7.84 -8.97 12.93
CA LYS A 344 -8.29 -7.63 12.53
C LYS A 344 -9.38 -7.18 13.49
N ILE A 345 -9.13 -6.11 14.24
CA ILE A 345 -10.11 -5.46 15.12
C ILE A 345 -10.84 -4.40 14.29
N ILE A 346 -12.14 -4.59 14.11
CA ILE A 346 -12.98 -3.65 13.36
C ILE A 346 -13.29 -2.47 14.28
N ARG A 347 -12.69 -1.32 14.01
CA ARG A 347 -12.78 -0.15 14.90
C ARG A 347 -14.12 0.55 14.80
N ARG A 348 -14.64 0.74 13.60
CA ARG A 348 -15.94 1.40 13.41
C ARG A 348 -17.06 0.39 13.54
N VAL A 349 -17.96 0.59 14.49
CA VAL A 349 -19.14 -0.25 14.66
C VAL A 349 -20.14 0.09 13.55
N SER A 350 -20.43 -0.90 12.72
CA SER A 350 -21.43 -0.81 11.66
C SER A 350 -22.42 -1.96 11.84
N LEU A 351 -23.67 -1.61 12.10
CA LEU A 351 -24.73 -2.62 12.25
C LEU A 351 -24.97 -3.33 10.91
N GLY A 352 -25.14 -4.64 10.98
CA GLY A 352 -25.38 -5.49 9.82
C GLY A 352 -24.20 -6.41 9.51
N ILE A 353 -24.33 -7.18 8.43
CA ILE A 353 -23.35 -8.18 8.01
C ILE A 353 -22.12 -7.46 7.42
N ASN A 354 -20.96 -7.74 7.98
CA ASN A 354 -19.71 -7.20 7.47
C ASN A 354 -19.37 -7.89 6.12
N PRO A 355 -19.17 -7.12 5.02
CA PRO A 355 -18.93 -7.69 3.69
C PRO A 355 -17.67 -8.56 3.62
N GLU A 356 -16.59 -8.15 4.30
CA GLU A 356 -15.33 -8.88 4.33
C GLU A 356 -15.48 -10.23 4.98
N VAL A 357 -16.11 -10.27 6.17
CA VAL A 357 -16.33 -11.51 6.91
C VAL A 357 -17.21 -12.48 6.15
N GLU A 358 -18.32 -11.98 5.61
CA GLU A 358 -19.26 -12.77 4.80
C GLU A 358 -18.57 -13.39 3.58
N MET A 359 -17.77 -12.59 2.87
CA MET A 359 -17.05 -13.03 1.67
C MET A 359 -15.96 -14.05 2.01
N ILE A 360 -15.10 -13.77 2.99
CA ILE A 360 -13.99 -14.65 3.35
C ILE A 360 -14.53 -16.00 3.88
N ARG A 361 -15.61 -15.98 4.68
CA ARG A 361 -16.27 -17.20 5.13
C ARG A 361 -16.75 -18.03 3.95
N TYR A 362 -17.51 -17.42 3.04
CA TYR A 362 -18.02 -18.09 1.86
C TYR A 362 -16.91 -18.70 1.00
N LEU A 363 -15.85 -17.94 0.75
CA LEU A 363 -14.69 -18.40 -0.03
C LEU A 363 -13.95 -19.55 0.66
N THR A 364 -13.78 -19.47 1.98
CA THR A 364 -13.14 -20.52 2.77
C THR A 364 -13.96 -21.82 2.71
N GLU A 365 -15.27 -21.74 2.91
CA GLU A 365 -16.19 -22.90 2.90
C GLU A 365 -16.34 -23.51 1.50
N ASN A 366 -16.17 -22.71 0.44
CA ASN A 366 -16.26 -23.16 -0.95
C ASN A 366 -14.90 -23.50 -1.57
N GLY A 367 -13.82 -23.56 -0.76
CA GLY A 367 -12.52 -24.09 -1.15
C GLY A 367 -11.71 -23.18 -2.07
N TYR A 368 -11.91 -21.85 -2.02
CA TYR A 368 -11.04 -20.92 -2.71
C TYR A 368 -9.72 -20.78 -1.96
N ALA A 369 -8.61 -21.26 -2.57
CA ALA A 369 -7.33 -21.42 -1.90
C ALA A 369 -6.48 -20.13 -1.86
N ASN A 370 -6.70 -19.18 -2.78
CA ASN A 370 -5.87 -18.00 -2.94
C ASN A 370 -6.42 -16.75 -2.21
N THR A 371 -7.00 -16.99 -1.03
CA THR A 371 -7.28 -15.98 0.01
C THR A 371 -6.87 -16.57 1.35
N PRO A 372 -6.46 -15.74 2.34
CA PRO A 372 -6.20 -16.23 3.68
C PRO A 372 -7.47 -16.87 4.26
N PRO A 373 -7.48 -18.19 4.61
CA PRO A 373 -8.66 -18.83 5.15
C PRO A 373 -9.13 -18.18 6.45
N MET A 374 -10.44 -18.09 6.62
CA MET A 374 -11.04 -17.62 7.86
C MET A 374 -10.81 -18.64 8.99
N LEU A 375 -10.32 -18.18 10.11
CA LEU A 375 -10.13 -18.99 11.33
C LEU A 375 -11.29 -18.81 12.32
N GLY A 376 -11.94 -17.65 12.27
CA GLY A 376 -13.11 -17.38 13.09
C GLY A 376 -13.43 -15.89 13.14
N GLU A 377 -14.57 -15.60 13.76
CA GLU A 377 -15.02 -14.23 14.06
C GLU A 377 -15.51 -14.11 15.48
N ILE A 378 -15.45 -12.89 15.99
CA ILE A 378 -16.14 -12.49 17.21
C ILE A 378 -17.13 -11.41 16.84
N SER A 379 -18.40 -11.66 17.11
CA SER A 379 -19.50 -10.76 16.79
C SER A 379 -20.33 -10.46 18.03
N ARG A 380 -20.94 -9.29 18.06
CA ARG A 380 -21.99 -8.95 19.01
C ARG A 380 -23.33 -9.13 18.35
N VAL A 381 -24.22 -9.84 18.99
CA VAL A 381 -25.61 -10.07 18.57
C VAL A 381 -26.52 -9.42 19.60
N ALA A 382 -27.26 -8.41 19.20
CA ALA A 382 -28.20 -7.72 20.06
C ALA A 382 -29.51 -8.54 20.26
N ASN A 383 -30.31 -8.16 21.25
CA ASN A 383 -31.57 -8.84 21.57
C ASN A 383 -32.62 -8.83 20.43
N ASP A 384 -32.52 -7.85 19.52
CA ASP A 384 -33.36 -7.75 18.31
C ASP A 384 -32.86 -8.61 17.14
N GLY A 385 -31.74 -9.34 17.34
CA GLY A 385 -31.07 -10.14 16.32
C GLY A 385 -30.11 -9.34 15.41
N SER A 386 -30.02 -8.03 15.56
CA SER A 386 -29.02 -7.26 14.84
C SER A 386 -27.63 -7.64 15.33
N ALA A 387 -26.69 -7.79 14.38
CA ALA A 387 -25.32 -8.18 14.69
C ALA A 387 -24.32 -7.22 14.08
N HIS A 388 -23.14 -7.14 14.68
CA HIS A 388 -21.97 -6.52 14.06
C HIS A 388 -20.71 -7.30 14.39
N THR A 389 -19.81 -7.36 13.44
CA THR A 389 -18.51 -8.01 13.62
C THR A 389 -17.59 -7.11 14.41
N MET A 390 -16.94 -7.68 15.40
CA MET A 390 -15.96 -7.01 16.25
C MET A 390 -14.54 -7.34 15.85
N ILE A 391 -14.27 -8.62 15.58
CA ILE A 391 -12.91 -9.13 15.31
C ILE A 391 -13.03 -10.25 14.28
N VAL A 392 -12.08 -10.26 13.35
CA VAL A 392 -11.90 -11.34 12.36
C VAL A 392 -10.53 -11.96 12.57
N ALA A 393 -10.46 -13.27 12.55
CA ALA A 393 -9.22 -14.04 12.57
C ALA A 393 -9.05 -14.78 11.24
N GLN A 394 -7.88 -14.64 10.62
CA GLN A 394 -7.51 -15.30 9.37
C GLN A 394 -6.14 -15.97 9.52
N ARG A 395 -5.85 -16.94 8.67
CA ARG A 395 -4.51 -17.52 8.59
C ARG A 395 -3.53 -16.50 8.05
N PHE A 396 -2.35 -16.41 8.66
CA PHE A 396 -1.26 -15.61 8.10
C PHE A 396 -0.70 -16.27 6.84
N VAL A 397 -0.52 -15.49 5.79
CA VAL A 397 0.14 -15.92 4.55
C VAL A 397 1.52 -15.29 4.51
N HIS A 398 2.58 -16.12 4.50
CA HIS A 398 3.93 -15.64 4.29
C HIS A 398 4.05 -15.02 2.90
N ASN A 399 4.39 -13.75 2.83
CA ASN A 399 4.41 -12.98 1.59
C ASN A 399 5.62 -12.05 1.49
N GLN A 400 5.92 -11.58 0.30
CA GLN A 400 6.97 -10.60 0.02
C GLN A 400 6.41 -9.15 -0.07
N GLY A 401 5.24 -8.89 0.50
CA GLY A 401 4.55 -7.62 0.46
C GLY A 401 3.33 -7.63 -0.47
N ASP A 402 2.63 -6.50 -0.50
CA ASP A 402 1.53 -6.33 -1.44
C ASP A 402 2.04 -6.06 -2.87
N ALA A 403 1.20 -6.36 -3.86
CA ALA A 403 1.57 -6.22 -5.25
C ALA A 403 1.79 -4.76 -5.68
N TRP A 404 1.21 -3.77 -4.97
CA TRP A 404 1.45 -2.37 -5.26
C TRP A 404 2.91 -1.99 -4.98
N GLN A 405 3.40 -2.24 -3.77
CA GLN A 405 4.79 -1.92 -3.41
C GLN A 405 5.77 -2.77 -4.23
N TRP A 406 5.46 -4.05 -4.42
CA TRP A 406 6.28 -4.94 -5.24
C TRP A 406 6.41 -4.47 -6.69
N THR A 407 5.31 -3.92 -7.27
CA THR A 407 5.32 -3.35 -8.63
C THR A 407 6.16 -2.07 -8.69
N LEU A 408 6.04 -1.19 -7.70
CA LEU A 408 6.85 0.03 -7.64
C LEU A 408 8.34 -0.29 -7.56
N ASP A 409 8.73 -1.23 -6.70
CA ASP A 409 10.12 -1.67 -6.54
C ASP A 409 10.65 -2.33 -7.82
N TYR A 410 9.81 -3.13 -8.49
CA TYR A 410 10.13 -3.74 -9.76
C TYR A 410 10.39 -2.69 -10.85
N LEU A 411 9.48 -1.75 -11.04
CA LEU A 411 9.60 -0.70 -12.05
C LEU A 411 10.78 0.23 -11.76
N THR A 412 11.05 0.52 -10.49
CA THR A 412 12.23 1.31 -10.09
C THR A 412 13.52 0.63 -10.52
N ARG A 413 13.62 -0.68 -10.34
CA ARG A 413 14.79 -1.47 -10.78
C ARG A 413 14.91 -1.50 -12.31
N VAL A 414 13.83 -1.80 -13.03
CA VAL A 414 13.83 -1.85 -14.50
C VAL A 414 14.22 -0.48 -15.07
N ASN A 415 13.63 0.60 -14.60
CA ASN A 415 13.96 1.95 -15.03
C ASN A 415 15.42 2.31 -14.71
N GLY A 416 15.97 1.87 -13.58
CA GLY A 416 17.36 2.02 -13.21
C GLY A 416 18.32 1.30 -14.18
N THR A 417 18.03 0.06 -14.50
CA THR A 417 18.85 -0.76 -15.42
C THR A 417 18.85 -0.19 -16.85
N MET A 418 17.67 0.22 -17.34
CA MET A 418 17.57 0.80 -18.69
C MET A 418 18.21 2.20 -18.83
N ALA A 419 18.17 3.00 -17.76
CA ALA A 419 18.85 4.31 -17.74
C ALA A 419 20.37 4.20 -17.81
N LEU A 420 20.92 3.03 -17.51
CA LEU A 420 22.36 2.74 -17.61
C LEU A 420 22.79 2.32 -19.02
N GLY A 421 21.89 2.25 -20.00
CA GLY A 421 22.18 1.92 -21.40
C GLY A 421 22.58 0.48 -21.64
N GLU A 422 22.22 -0.45 -20.76
CA GLU A 422 22.71 -1.83 -20.73
C GLU A 422 21.98 -2.81 -21.64
N LYS A 423 20.94 -2.39 -22.41
CA LYS A 423 20.23 -3.32 -23.30
C LYS A 423 20.09 -2.78 -24.73
N SER A 424 20.82 -3.38 -25.64
CA SER A 424 20.59 -3.31 -27.08
C SER A 424 19.30 -4.05 -27.44
N GLY A 425 18.56 -3.60 -28.45
CA GLY A 425 17.19 -3.98 -28.85
C GLY A 425 16.68 -5.41 -28.70
N ALA A 426 17.54 -6.45 -28.68
CA ALA A 426 17.12 -7.84 -28.50
C ALA A 426 16.82 -8.23 -27.02
N ASP A 427 17.49 -7.59 -26.05
CA ASP A 427 17.33 -7.83 -24.60
C ASP A 427 16.14 -7.08 -23.96
N GLN A 428 15.54 -6.16 -24.70
CA GLN A 428 14.37 -5.40 -24.21
C GLN A 428 13.09 -6.23 -24.16
N THR A 429 13.02 -7.32 -24.95
CA THR A 429 11.84 -8.19 -25.01
C THR A 429 11.64 -8.95 -23.71
N ASP A 430 12.71 -9.27 -22.98
CA ASP A 430 12.64 -10.05 -21.73
C ASP A 430 12.58 -9.20 -20.45
N ALA A 431 12.57 -7.87 -20.58
CA ALA A 431 12.66 -6.98 -19.41
C ALA A 431 11.52 -7.18 -18.41
N PHE A 432 10.36 -7.65 -18.85
CA PHE A 432 9.17 -7.86 -18.04
C PHE A 432 8.80 -9.33 -17.81
N ALA A 433 9.58 -10.28 -18.29
CA ALA A 433 9.24 -11.71 -18.25
C ALA A 433 8.88 -12.22 -16.83
N ASN A 434 9.65 -11.80 -15.81
CA ASN A 434 9.40 -12.18 -14.42
C ASN A 434 8.09 -11.58 -13.89
N TYR A 435 7.76 -10.36 -14.27
CA TYR A 435 6.52 -9.72 -13.85
C TYR A 435 5.32 -10.31 -14.60
N ALA A 436 5.48 -10.67 -15.86
CA ALA A 436 4.43 -11.27 -16.68
C ALA A 436 3.88 -12.57 -16.06
N ALA A 437 4.74 -13.38 -15.43
CA ALA A 437 4.29 -14.55 -14.69
C ALA A 437 3.35 -14.19 -13.52
N PHE A 438 3.67 -13.13 -12.78
CA PHE A 438 2.82 -12.65 -11.71
C PHE A 438 1.52 -12.00 -12.22
N ALA A 439 1.57 -11.24 -13.33
CA ALA A 439 0.36 -10.71 -13.96
C ALA A 439 -0.60 -11.84 -14.40
N ARG A 440 -0.06 -12.92 -14.98
CA ARG A 440 -0.85 -14.12 -15.28
C ARG A 440 -1.43 -14.77 -14.02
N ALA A 441 -0.65 -14.89 -12.96
CA ALA A 441 -1.14 -15.42 -11.68
C ALA A 441 -2.32 -14.61 -11.17
N MET A 442 -2.23 -13.27 -11.13
CA MET A 442 -3.33 -12.40 -10.73
C MET A 442 -4.59 -12.62 -11.57
N GLY A 443 -4.46 -12.71 -12.91
CA GLY A 443 -5.59 -12.98 -13.81
C GLY A 443 -6.23 -14.34 -13.52
N THR A 444 -5.41 -15.39 -13.39
CA THR A 444 -5.89 -16.74 -13.06
C THR A 444 -6.63 -16.76 -11.71
N ARG A 445 -6.05 -16.14 -10.67
CA ARG A 445 -6.64 -16.17 -9.32
C ARG A 445 -7.92 -15.36 -9.23
N LEU A 446 -8.01 -14.21 -9.90
CA LEU A 446 -9.25 -13.45 -9.99
C LEU A 446 -10.35 -14.21 -10.74
N ALA A 447 -10.03 -14.85 -11.86
CA ALA A 447 -10.98 -15.67 -12.60
C ALA A 447 -11.50 -16.86 -11.78
N GLN A 448 -10.62 -17.52 -11.03
CA GLN A 448 -11.00 -18.60 -10.10
C GLN A 448 -11.89 -18.08 -8.96
N LEU A 449 -11.63 -16.90 -8.41
CA LEU A 449 -12.48 -16.23 -7.44
C LEU A 449 -13.91 -16.04 -8.01
N HIS A 450 -13.99 -15.44 -9.19
CA HIS A 450 -15.27 -15.20 -9.86
C HIS A 450 -16.00 -16.50 -10.21
N ALA A 451 -15.25 -17.54 -10.59
CA ALA A 451 -15.84 -18.87 -10.85
C ALA A 451 -16.45 -19.50 -9.59
N VAL A 452 -15.82 -19.32 -8.42
CA VAL A 452 -16.40 -19.78 -7.15
C VAL A 452 -17.67 -18.98 -6.82
N LEU A 453 -17.65 -17.65 -6.99
CA LEU A 453 -18.79 -16.77 -6.72
C LEU A 453 -19.94 -16.92 -7.74
N ALA A 454 -19.67 -17.54 -8.91
CA ALA A 454 -20.67 -17.83 -9.93
C ALA A 454 -21.34 -19.21 -9.75
N ARG A 455 -20.94 -19.99 -8.75
CA ARG A 455 -21.59 -21.28 -8.45
C ARG A 455 -22.98 -21.07 -7.85
N PRO A 456 -23.99 -21.87 -8.27
CA PRO A 456 -25.27 -21.88 -7.58
C PRO A 456 -25.09 -22.11 -6.07
N SER A 457 -25.75 -21.30 -5.27
CA SER A 457 -25.65 -21.34 -3.81
C SER A 457 -27.04 -21.37 -3.18
N GLY A 458 -27.20 -22.09 -2.07
CA GLY A 458 -28.39 -22.00 -1.23
C GLY A 458 -28.50 -20.69 -0.47
N ASP A 459 -27.41 -19.91 -0.39
CA ASP A 459 -27.40 -18.59 0.23
C ASP A 459 -27.83 -17.52 -0.79
N ALA A 460 -28.95 -16.85 -0.52
CA ALA A 460 -29.47 -15.79 -1.37
C ALA A 460 -28.47 -14.64 -1.60
N ALA A 461 -27.56 -14.39 -0.65
CA ALA A 461 -26.54 -13.34 -0.79
C ALA A 461 -25.48 -13.69 -1.85
N PHE A 462 -25.22 -14.97 -2.08
CA PHE A 462 -24.19 -15.45 -3.01
C PHE A 462 -24.76 -16.14 -4.26
N ASN A 463 -26.05 -16.51 -4.27
CA ASN A 463 -26.62 -17.17 -5.45
C ASN A 463 -26.54 -16.24 -6.67
N PRO A 464 -25.88 -16.66 -7.78
CA PRO A 464 -25.73 -15.81 -8.96
C PRO A 464 -27.08 -15.48 -9.60
N GLU A 465 -27.18 -14.31 -10.22
CA GLU A 465 -28.37 -13.83 -10.90
C GLU A 465 -28.05 -13.43 -12.35
N LYS A 466 -29.02 -13.59 -13.24
CA LYS A 466 -28.87 -13.07 -14.60
C LYS A 466 -29.07 -11.57 -14.62
N VAL A 467 -28.17 -10.88 -15.33
CA VAL A 467 -28.27 -9.44 -15.58
C VAL A 467 -29.49 -9.16 -16.44
N THR A 468 -30.37 -8.30 -15.95
CA THR A 468 -31.57 -7.85 -16.64
C THR A 468 -31.31 -6.57 -17.45
N ALA A 469 -32.23 -6.20 -18.32
CA ALA A 469 -32.17 -4.91 -19.01
C ALA A 469 -32.29 -3.72 -18.04
N ALA A 470 -32.96 -3.91 -16.89
CA ALA A 470 -33.02 -2.91 -15.83
C ALA A 470 -31.68 -2.71 -15.14
N ASP A 471 -30.94 -3.78 -14.81
CA ASP A 471 -29.60 -3.71 -14.27
C ASP A 471 -28.64 -2.98 -15.22
N ALA A 472 -28.68 -3.32 -16.52
CA ALA A 472 -27.84 -2.67 -17.53
C ALA A 472 -28.15 -1.17 -17.64
N LYS A 473 -29.41 -0.78 -17.57
CA LYS A 473 -29.83 0.63 -17.57
C LYS A 473 -29.33 1.37 -16.33
N GLU A 474 -29.42 0.73 -15.16
CA GLU A 474 -28.94 1.29 -13.90
C GLU A 474 -27.42 1.48 -13.93
N TRP A 475 -26.66 0.50 -14.42
CA TRP A 475 -25.20 0.62 -14.55
C TRP A 475 -24.79 1.74 -15.51
N ALA A 476 -25.49 1.86 -16.66
CA ALA A 476 -25.26 2.97 -17.57
C ALA A 476 -25.55 4.34 -16.94
N ALA A 477 -26.61 4.44 -16.15
CA ALA A 477 -26.98 5.67 -15.45
C ALA A 477 -25.97 6.03 -14.35
N THR A 478 -25.52 5.03 -13.58
CA THR A 478 -24.45 5.21 -12.55
C THR A 478 -23.16 5.70 -13.18
N SER A 479 -22.72 5.05 -14.26
CA SER A 479 -21.52 5.46 -15.00
C SER A 479 -21.68 6.87 -15.60
N ALA A 480 -22.88 7.22 -16.11
CA ALA A 480 -23.16 8.56 -16.64
C ALA A 480 -23.02 9.64 -15.54
N GLY A 481 -23.64 9.42 -14.37
CA GLY A 481 -23.52 10.37 -13.26
C GLY A 481 -22.08 10.54 -12.76
N GLN A 482 -21.30 9.45 -12.73
CA GLN A 482 -19.89 9.52 -12.36
C GLN A 482 -19.05 10.30 -13.40
N ILE A 483 -19.32 10.10 -14.69
CA ILE A 483 -18.66 10.82 -15.78
C ILE A 483 -19.02 12.31 -15.76
N GLU A 484 -20.29 12.64 -15.55
CA GLU A 484 -20.74 14.04 -15.44
C GLU A 484 -20.04 14.74 -14.27
N ALA A 485 -19.99 14.11 -13.10
CA ALA A 485 -19.27 14.64 -11.94
C ALA A 485 -17.77 14.84 -12.21
N ALA A 486 -17.13 13.93 -12.94
CA ALA A 486 -15.73 14.06 -13.32
C ALA A 486 -15.52 15.25 -14.28
N LEU A 487 -16.36 15.39 -15.30
CA LEU A 487 -16.27 16.50 -16.24
C LEU A 487 -16.54 17.87 -15.57
N GLU A 488 -17.52 17.95 -14.66
CA GLU A 488 -17.72 19.14 -13.84
C GLU A 488 -16.50 19.46 -12.96
N THR A 489 -15.87 18.43 -12.41
CA THR A 489 -14.65 18.59 -11.61
C THR A 489 -13.52 19.16 -12.47
N LEU A 490 -13.31 18.65 -13.68
CA LEU A 490 -12.30 19.15 -14.61
C LEU A 490 -12.54 20.60 -15.03
N VAL A 491 -13.80 21.04 -15.18
CA VAL A 491 -14.15 22.45 -15.45
C VAL A 491 -13.74 23.37 -14.30
N ARG A 492 -13.80 22.87 -13.05
CA ARG A 492 -13.45 23.65 -11.84
C ARG A 492 -11.95 23.73 -11.58
N VAL A 493 -11.14 22.84 -12.18
CA VAL A 493 -9.67 22.86 -12.04
C VAL A 493 -9.10 24.07 -12.75
N LYS A 494 -8.62 25.06 -11.97
CA LYS A 494 -8.16 26.36 -12.49
C LYS A 494 -6.85 26.29 -13.24
N GLU A 495 -5.94 25.40 -12.82
CA GLU A 495 -4.60 25.31 -13.37
C GLU A 495 -4.27 23.86 -13.78
N LEU A 496 -4.07 23.66 -15.06
CA LEU A 496 -3.53 22.42 -15.62
C LEU A 496 -2.06 22.67 -16.03
N PRO A 497 -1.12 21.84 -15.56
CA PRO A 497 0.32 22.11 -15.67
C PRO A 497 0.85 22.26 -17.11
N ASN A 498 0.24 21.58 -18.08
CA ASN A 498 0.73 21.58 -19.46
C ASN A 498 -0.38 21.61 -20.52
N GLU A 499 -0.01 21.91 -21.77
CA GLU A 499 -0.95 22.03 -22.88
C GLU A 499 -1.63 20.70 -23.23
N ALA A 500 -0.92 19.58 -23.14
CA ALA A 500 -1.48 18.26 -23.42
C ALA A 500 -2.67 17.93 -22.52
N GLN A 501 -2.59 18.25 -21.22
CA GLN A 501 -3.70 18.07 -20.28
C GLN A 501 -4.88 19.01 -20.62
N ARG A 502 -4.60 20.24 -21.02
CA ARG A 502 -5.65 21.18 -21.50
C ARG A 502 -6.35 20.67 -22.74
N GLU A 503 -5.62 20.07 -23.68
CA GLU A 503 -6.20 19.43 -24.86
C GLU A 503 -7.05 18.22 -24.53
N GLN A 504 -6.58 17.37 -23.62
CA GLN A 504 -7.37 16.23 -23.12
C GLN A 504 -8.70 16.69 -22.50
N VAL A 505 -8.68 17.71 -21.65
CA VAL A 505 -9.91 18.26 -21.05
C VAL A 505 -10.82 18.85 -22.13
N ARG A 506 -10.28 19.64 -23.07
CA ARG A 506 -11.08 20.19 -24.20
C ARG A 506 -11.73 19.08 -25.03
N PHE A 507 -10.98 18.02 -25.35
CA PHE A 507 -11.49 16.85 -26.06
C PHE A 507 -12.66 16.22 -25.30
N LEU A 508 -12.47 15.90 -24.01
CA LEU A 508 -13.48 15.26 -23.18
C LEU A 508 -14.78 16.09 -23.09
N LEU A 509 -14.64 17.39 -22.86
CA LEU A 509 -15.80 18.32 -22.82
C LEU A 509 -16.52 18.42 -24.17
N ALA A 510 -15.78 18.48 -25.27
CA ALA A 510 -16.36 18.51 -26.60
C ALA A 510 -17.06 17.20 -26.96
N GLN A 511 -16.62 16.08 -26.50
CA GLN A 511 -17.20 14.75 -26.78
C GLN A 511 -18.20 14.28 -25.70
N GLN A 512 -18.47 15.05 -24.65
CA GLN A 512 -19.33 14.66 -23.52
C GLN A 512 -20.63 14.01 -23.97
N LYS A 513 -21.39 14.65 -24.85
CA LYS A 513 -22.67 14.11 -25.31
C LYS A 513 -22.54 12.76 -25.99
N LYS A 514 -21.48 12.55 -26.78
CA LYS A 514 -21.26 11.29 -27.50
C LYS A 514 -20.82 10.19 -26.53
N ILE A 515 -19.96 10.50 -25.54
CA ILE A 515 -19.53 9.56 -24.49
C ILE A 515 -20.75 9.07 -23.71
N LEU A 516 -21.61 9.99 -23.23
CA LEU A 516 -22.81 9.63 -22.49
C LEU A 516 -23.81 8.83 -23.35
N ALA A 517 -23.94 9.14 -24.62
CA ALA A 517 -24.82 8.41 -25.55
C ALA A 517 -24.34 6.99 -25.87
N ALA A 518 -23.04 6.69 -25.71
CA ALA A 518 -22.49 5.36 -25.94
C ALA A 518 -22.71 4.39 -24.74
N LEU A 519 -22.88 4.89 -23.52
CA LEU A 519 -22.95 4.06 -22.32
C LEU A 519 -24.08 3.02 -22.32
N PRO A 520 -25.31 3.31 -22.77
CA PRO A 520 -26.38 2.31 -22.84
C PRO A 520 -26.03 1.12 -23.74
N ALA A 521 -25.33 1.38 -24.86
CA ALA A 521 -24.92 0.33 -25.79
C ALA A 521 -23.83 -0.56 -25.16
N LEU A 522 -22.87 0.04 -24.46
CA LEU A 522 -21.83 -0.70 -23.71
C LEU A 522 -22.46 -1.56 -22.60
N ALA A 523 -23.38 -1.01 -21.82
CA ALA A 523 -24.05 -1.73 -20.73
C ALA A 523 -24.95 -2.86 -21.22
N LYS A 524 -25.58 -2.71 -22.38
CA LYS A 524 -26.47 -3.72 -22.99
C LYS A 524 -25.75 -5.05 -23.21
N ALA A 525 -24.43 -5.04 -23.43
CA ALA A 525 -23.63 -6.25 -23.58
C ALA A 525 -23.63 -7.16 -22.33
N ALA A 526 -24.02 -6.63 -21.19
CA ALA A 526 -24.15 -7.42 -19.95
C ALA A 526 -25.43 -8.25 -19.87
N VAL A 527 -26.48 -7.91 -20.61
CA VAL A 527 -27.80 -8.53 -20.47
C VAL A 527 -27.73 -10.02 -20.78
N GLY A 528 -28.21 -10.85 -19.82
CA GLY A 528 -28.18 -12.31 -19.89
C GLY A 528 -26.89 -12.95 -19.32
N THR A 529 -25.84 -12.19 -19.05
CA THR A 529 -24.67 -12.66 -18.31
C THR A 529 -24.99 -12.80 -16.82
N LEU A 530 -24.04 -13.27 -16.01
CA LEU A 530 -24.23 -13.40 -14.57
C LEU A 530 -23.75 -12.16 -13.82
N LYS A 531 -24.52 -11.71 -12.85
CA LYS A 531 -24.09 -10.83 -11.75
C LYS A 531 -23.92 -11.67 -10.49
N THR A 532 -22.82 -11.42 -9.80
CA THR A 532 -22.42 -12.18 -8.60
C THR A 532 -21.95 -11.21 -7.51
N ARG A 533 -21.67 -11.71 -6.33
CA ARG A 533 -20.78 -10.97 -5.43
C ARG A 533 -19.42 -10.80 -6.12
N ILE A 534 -18.77 -9.70 -5.86
CA ILE A 534 -17.46 -9.35 -6.42
C ILE A 534 -16.56 -8.83 -5.30
N HIS A 535 -15.28 -8.65 -5.57
CA HIS A 535 -14.37 -7.99 -4.62
C HIS A 535 -14.81 -6.53 -4.37
N GLY A 536 -15.14 -5.80 -5.42
CA GLY A 536 -15.74 -4.48 -5.36
C GLY A 536 -14.77 -3.31 -5.18
N ASP A 537 -13.50 -3.59 -4.84
CA ASP A 537 -12.40 -2.60 -4.80
C ASP A 537 -11.06 -3.27 -5.13
N PHE A 538 -11.01 -4.02 -6.23
CA PHE A 538 -9.86 -4.83 -6.60
C PHE A 538 -8.75 -3.99 -7.26
N HIS A 539 -7.58 -3.95 -6.66
CA HIS A 539 -6.39 -3.25 -7.14
C HIS A 539 -5.11 -3.93 -6.61
N LEU A 540 -3.93 -3.50 -7.07
CA LEU A 540 -2.65 -4.12 -6.67
C LEU A 540 -2.41 -4.13 -5.15
N GLY A 541 -2.93 -3.16 -4.40
CA GLY A 541 -2.82 -3.15 -2.94
C GLY A 541 -3.64 -4.25 -2.24
N GLN A 542 -4.57 -4.91 -2.96
CA GLN A 542 -5.41 -6.00 -2.43
C GLN A 542 -4.90 -7.38 -2.85
N VAL A 543 -3.66 -7.46 -3.34
CA VAL A 543 -3.02 -8.70 -3.76
C VAL A 543 -1.69 -8.85 -3.03
N LEU A 544 -1.48 -9.95 -2.33
CA LEU A 544 -0.19 -10.32 -1.75
C LEU A 544 0.60 -11.15 -2.75
N PHE A 545 1.90 -10.86 -2.87
CA PHE A 545 2.84 -11.70 -3.60
C PHE A 545 3.44 -12.75 -2.65
N ALA A 546 3.13 -14.02 -2.87
CA ALA A 546 3.56 -15.10 -2.00
C ALA A 546 3.99 -16.32 -2.80
N SER A 547 5.27 -16.73 -2.67
CA SER A 547 5.83 -17.90 -3.33
C SER A 547 5.62 -17.94 -4.86
N GLY A 548 5.69 -16.78 -5.51
CA GLY A 548 5.47 -16.66 -6.97
C GLY A 548 4.01 -16.66 -7.40
N ASP A 549 3.07 -16.63 -6.46
CA ASP A 549 1.62 -16.67 -6.69
C ASP A 549 0.94 -15.41 -6.09
N ALA A 550 -0.34 -15.20 -6.44
CA ALA A 550 -1.17 -14.09 -5.99
C ALA A 550 -2.21 -14.57 -4.97
N TYR A 551 -2.29 -13.88 -3.83
CA TYR A 551 -3.32 -14.06 -2.81
C TYR A 551 -4.18 -12.80 -2.71
N ILE A 552 -5.49 -12.95 -2.84
CA ILE A 552 -6.46 -11.84 -2.80
C ILE A 552 -6.93 -11.63 -1.37
N ILE A 553 -6.90 -10.37 -0.92
CA ILE A 553 -7.24 -9.95 0.45
C ILE A 553 -8.21 -8.77 0.43
N ASP A 554 -8.80 -8.46 1.59
CA ASP A 554 -9.54 -7.22 1.86
C ASP A 554 -10.84 -7.05 1.05
N PHE A 555 -11.80 -7.93 1.30
CA PHE A 555 -13.12 -7.96 0.64
C PHE A 555 -14.13 -6.97 1.23
N GLU A 556 -13.68 -5.86 1.81
CA GLU A 556 -14.59 -4.82 2.35
C GLU A 556 -15.40 -4.11 1.27
N GLY A 557 -14.93 -4.14 0.02
CA GLY A 557 -15.47 -3.32 -1.07
C GLY A 557 -15.13 -1.85 -0.90
N GLU A 558 -15.68 -1.00 -1.76
CA GLU A 558 -15.34 0.44 -1.79
C GLU A 558 -15.82 1.18 -0.54
N PRO A 559 -14.91 1.77 0.27
CA PRO A 559 -15.27 2.36 1.57
C PRO A 559 -16.30 3.51 1.51
N ALA A 560 -16.40 4.20 0.37
CA ALA A 560 -17.33 5.29 0.17
C ALA A 560 -18.80 4.82 0.02
N LYS A 561 -19.03 3.54 -0.30
CA LYS A 561 -20.36 2.94 -0.47
C LYS A 561 -20.96 2.48 0.86
N SER A 562 -22.31 2.44 0.93
CA SER A 562 -23.02 1.85 2.07
C SER A 562 -22.74 0.34 2.18
N LEU A 563 -22.96 -0.25 3.35
CA LEU A 563 -22.81 -1.71 3.54
C LEU A 563 -23.67 -2.52 2.58
N GLU A 564 -24.88 -2.08 2.34
CA GLU A 564 -25.80 -2.71 1.40
C GLU A 564 -25.25 -2.68 -0.04
N ALA A 565 -24.77 -1.52 -0.49
CA ALA A 565 -24.18 -1.35 -1.80
C ALA A 565 -22.87 -2.17 -2.00
N ARG A 566 -22.08 -2.34 -0.94
CA ARG A 566 -20.87 -3.20 -0.97
C ARG A 566 -21.21 -4.69 -1.07
N ARG A 567 -22.38 -5.10 -0.55
CA ARG A 567 -22.88 -6.48 -0.58
C ARG A 567 -23.71 -6.77 -1.83
N ALA A 568 -24.03 -5.76 -2.63
CA ALA A 568 -24.82 -5.92 -3.85
C ALA A 568 -24.04 -6.77 -4.88
N LYS A 569 -24.78 -7.62 -5.60
CA LYS A 569 -24.23 -8.37 -6.73
C LYS A 569 -23.97 -7.42 -7.90
N SER A 570 -22.85 -7.62 -8.57
CA SER A 570 -22.44 -6.79 -9.69
C SER A 570 -21.75 -7.62 -10.78
N CYS A 571 -21.30 -6.96 -11.84
CA CYS A 571 -20.54 -7.61 -12.90
C CYS A 571 -19.09 -7.87 -12.47
N PRO A 572 -18.57 -9.11 -12.60
CA PRO A 572 -17.18 -9.44 -12.30
C PRO A 572 -16.15 -8.59 -13.05
N VAL A 573 -16.49 -8.09 -14.23
CA VAL A 573 -15.61 -7.22 -15.04
C VAL A 573 -15.24 -5.90 -14.33
N ARG A 574 -15.99 -5.49 -13.30
CA ARG A 574 -15.62 -4.32 -12.45
C ARG A 574 -14.27 -4.53 -11.74
N ASP A 575 -14.03 -5.71 -11.21
CA ASP A 575 -12.76 -6.04 -10.55
C ASP A 575 -11.62 -6.10 -11.57
N VAL A 576 -11.89 -6.62 -12.76
CA VAL A 576 -10.93 -6.60 -13.88
C VAL A 576 -10.54 -5.16 -14.22
N ALA A 577 -11.52 -4.26 -14.39
CA ALA A 577 -11.27 -2.84 -14.69
C ALA A 577 -10.46 -2.16 -13.58
N GLY A 578 -10.73 -2.47 -12.30
CA GLY A 578 -10.00 -1.95 -11.16
C GLY A 578 -8.52 -2.31 -11.18
N LEU A 579 -8.16 -3.56 -11.46
CA LEU A 579 -6.77 -3.98 -11.54
C LEU A 579 -6.04 -3.37 -12.74
N LEU A 580 -6.68 -3.33 -13.90
CA LEU A 580 -6.09 -2.67 -15.08
C LEU A 580 -5.75 -1.20 -14.81
N ARG A 581 -6.66 -0.47 -14.16
CA ARG A 581 -6.38 0.91 -13.73
C ARG A 581 -5.20 0.98 -12.76
N SER A 582 -5.08 0.00 -11.87
CA SER A 582 -3.99 -0.06 -10.89
C SER A 582 -2.61 -0.23 -11.54
N PHE A 583 -2.47 -0.92 -12.68
CA PHE A 583 -1.23 -0.94 -13.45
C PHE A 583 -0.84 0.45 -13.98
N HIS A 584 -1.80 1.21 -14.49
CA HIS A 584 -1.56 2.59 -14.93
C HIS A 584 -1.05 3.47 -13.78
N TYR A 585 -1.66 3.33 -12.60
CA TYR A 585 -1.25 4.06 -11.41
C TYR A 585 0.15 3.68 -10.93
N ALA A 586 0.48 2.40 -10.90
CA ALA A 586 1.79 1.93 -10.47
C ALA A 586 2.90 2.42 -11.42
N ALA A 587 2.66 2.36 -12.74
CA ALA A 587 3.59 2.85 -13.74
C ALA A 587 3.83 4.36 -13.60
N ALA A 588 2.76 5.15 -13.41
CA ALA A 588 2.87 6.59 -13.22
C ALA A 588 3.53 6.95 -11.87
N ALA A 589 3.19 6.25 -10.78
CA ALA A 589 3.78 6.45 -9.47
C ALA A 589 5.30 6.18 -9.46
N ALA A 590 5.73 5.13 -10.15
CA ALA A 590 7.17 4.84 -10.30
C ALA A 590 7.92 5.97 -11.03
N LEU A 591 7.29 6.60 -12.04
CA LEU A 591 7.85 7.77 -12.72
C LEU A 591 7.87 9.01 -11.82
N ILE A 592 6.79 9.28 -11.06
CA ILE A 592 6.72 10.42 -10.14
C ILE A 592 7.76 10.28 -9.03
N ASN A 593 7.88 9.11 -8.39
CA ASN A 593 8.85 8.85 -7.33
C ASN A 593 10.28 9.07 -7.85
N ARG A 594 10.56 8.62 -9.07
CA ARG A 594 11.84 8.86 -9.71
C ARG A 594 12.04 10.33 -10.07
N ASN A 595 11.04 11.01 -10.65
CA ASN A 595 11.14 12.42 -11.00
C ASN A 595 11.29 13.29 -9.74
N SER A 596 10.68 12.94 -8.63
CA SER A 596 10.91 13.57 -7.33
C SER A 596 12.34 13.33 -6.85
N ALA A 597 12.90 12.14 -7.03
CA ALA A 597 14.31 11.83 -6.79
C ALA A 597 15.22 12.55 -7.82
N VAL A 598 14.79 12.75 -9.05
CA VAL A 598 15.52 13.42 -10.15
C VAL A 598 15.33 14.94 -10.12
N ALA A 599 14.17 15.49 -9.75
CA ALA A 599 13.97 16.93 -9.56
C ALA A 599 14.87 17.48 -8.46
N THR A 600 15.17 16.63 -7.46
CA THR A 600 16.24 16.90 -6.49
C THR A 600 17.63 16.88 -7.14
N THR A 601 17.78 16.41 -8.37
CA THR A 601 19.07 16.10 -9.03
C THR A 601 19.32 16.79 -10.37
N GLY A 602 18.37 17.58 -10.87
CA GLY A 602 18.59 18.59 -11.93
C GLY A 602 19.17 18.14 -13.27
N THR A 603 18.58 17.13 -13.95
CA THR A 603 18.79 16.98 -15.43
C THR A 603 17.61 16.23 -16.05
N VAL A 604 16.78 16.94 -16.79
CA VAL A 604 15.72 16.36 -17.63
C VAL A 604 15.76 17.02 -19.00
N ALA A 605 16.10 16.28 -20.04
CA ALA A 605 15.66 16.64 -21.41
C ALA A 605 15.47 15.44 -22.36
N ASP A 606 16.18 14.29 -22.18
CA ASP A 606 16.15 13.25 -23.23
C ASP A 606 15.65 11.86 -22.74
N THR A 607 15.61 11.62 -21.45
CA THR A 607 15.18 10.32 -20.90
C THR A 607 13.65 10.22 -20.74
N GLY A 608 12.94 11.32 -20.67
CA GLY A 608 11.50 11.34 -20.41
C GLY A 608 10.64 10.67 -21.50
N LYS A 609 11.03 10.79 -22.77
CA LYS A 609 10.31 10.12 -23.88
C LYS A 609 10.49 8.59 -23.83
N GLN A 610 11.70 8.12 -23.56
CA GLN A 610 12.01 6.70 -23.45
C GLN A 610 11.38 6.04 -22.23
N GLU A 611 11.33 6.74 -21.11
CA GLU A 611 10.72 6.29 -19.86
C GLU A 611 9.20 6.19 -19.93
N ASN A 612 8.55 7.16 -20.59
CA ASN A 612 7.13 7.08 -20.89
C ASN A 612 6.80 5.89 -21.78
N SER A 613 7.69 5.59 -22.75
CA SER A 613 7.56 4.41 -23.62
C SER A 613 7.67 3.09 -22.83
N ILE A 614 8.61 2.99 -21.88
CA ILE A 614 8.78 1.81 -21.04
C ILE A 614 7.58 1.60 -20.12
N SER A 615 7.11 2.66 -19.48
CA SER A 615 5.94 2.62 -18.61
C SER A 615 4.67 2.23 -19.37
N GLN A 616 4.49 2.78 -20.57
CA GLN A 616 3.36 2.41 -21.42
C GLN A 616 3.45 0.96 -21.87
N ARG A 617 4.62 0.51 -22.32
CA ARG A 617 4.85 -0.88 -22.69
C ARG A 617 4.61 -1.85 -21.54
N PHE A 618 5.04 -1.50 -20.31
CA PHE A 618 4.72 -2.28 -19.12
C PHE A 618 3.22 -2.43 -18.92
N VAL A 619 2.47 -1.32 -18.98
CA VAL A 619 1.01 -1.33 -18.81
C VAL A 619 0.34 -2.21 -19.87
N ASP A 620 0.71 -2.03 -21.13
CA ASP A 620 0.10 -2.75 -22.27
C ASP A 620 0.39 -4.26 -22.16
N GLU A 621 1.64 -4.64 -21.92
CA GLU A 621 2.06 -6.03 -21.82
C GLU A 621 1.48 -6.72 -20.58
N MET A 622 1.52 -6.08 -19.40
CA MET A 622 0.97 -6.68 -18.17
C MET A 622 -0.55 -6.77 -18.22
N SER A 623 -1.22 -5.78 -18.78
CA SER A 623 -2.66 -5.84 -19.01
C SER A 623 -3.04 -6.99 -19.93
N ALA A 624 -2.30 -7.20 -21.01
CA ALA A 624 -2.52 -8.34 -21.92
C ALA A 624 -2.29 -9.68 -21.22
N GLN A 625 -1.18 -9.84 -20.48
CA GLN A 625 -0.89 -11.08 -19.74
C GLN A 625 -1.95 -11.41 -18.68
N PHE A 626 -2.41 -10.40 -17.96
CA PHE A 626 -3.49 -10.52 -16.98
C PHE A 626 -4.81 -10.94 -17.64
N LEU A 627 -5.24 -10.22 -18.69
CA LEU A 627 -6.49 -10.48 -19.39
C LEU A 627 -6.50 -11.87 -20.05
N ASN A 628 -5.43 -12.25 -20.74
CA ASN A 628 -5.34 -13.55 -21.38
C ASN A 628 -5.47 -14.69 -20.36
N ALA A 629 -4.83 -14.56 -19.18
CA ALA A 629 -4.93 -15.56 -18.14
C ALA A 629 -6.32 -15.59 -17.47
N TYR A 630 -6.95 -14.42 -17.30
CA TYR A 630 -8.31 -14.31 -16.78
C TYR A 630 -9.31 -14.97 -17.74
N ASP A 631 -9.27 -14.61 -19.03
CA ASP A 631 -10.19 -15.09 -20.05
C ASP A 631 -10.05 -16.61 -20.30
N ALA A 632 -8.83 -17.15 -20.25
CA ALA A 632 -8.59 -18.58 -20.38
C ALA A 632 -9.33 -19.42 -19.32
N ILE A 633 -9.44 -18.90 -18.09
CA ILE A 633 -10.20 -19.57 -17.01
C ILE A 633 -11.70 -19.27 -17.13
N ALA A 634 -12.08 -18.03 -17.45
CA ALA A 634 -13.48 -17.61 -17.54
C ALA A 634 -14.22 -18.31 -18.70
N ALA A 635 -13.53 -18.59 -19.81
CA ALA A 635 -14.09 -19.29 -20.97
C ALA A 635 -14.25 -20.82 -20.76
N GLY A 636 -13.67 -21.39 -19.67
CA GLY A 636 -13.55 -22.83 -19.52
C GLY A 636 -12.60 -23.42 -20.56
N ALA A 637 -11.80 -24.42 -20.26
CA ALA A 637 -10.64 -24.99 -20.98
C ALA A 637 -10.82 -25.35 -22.50
N ALA A 638 -11.63 -24.61 -23.26
CA ALA A 638 -11.98 -24.89 -24.65
C ALA A 638 -11.36 -23.89 -25.67
N ALA A 639 -10.58 -22.92 -25.26
CA ALA A 639 -9.97 -21.95 -26.18
C ALA A 639 -8.44 -22.11 -26.24
N ASP A 640 -7.91 -22.33 -27.46
CA ASP A 640 -6.47 -22.33 -27.74
C ASP A 640 -5.93 -20.89 -27.67
N PRO A 641 -4.91 -20.59 -26.83
CA PRO A 641 -4.46 -19.23 -26.57
C PRO A 641 -3.70 -18.54 -27.73
N ALA A 642 -3.43 -19.24 -28.81
CA ALA A 642 -2.43 -18.80 -29.80
C ALA A 642 -2.94 -17.86 -30.90
N ASP A 643 -4.23 -17.67 -31.11
CA ASP A 643 -4.70 -17.11 -32.38
C ASP A 643 -5.63 -15.89 -32.34
N HIS A 644 -6.04 -15.36 -31.19
CA HIS A 644 -6.90 -14.16 -31.24
C HIS A 644 -6.63 -13.26 -30.04
N GLU A 645 -6.29 -12.02 -30.30
CA GLU A 645 -6.51 -10.91 -29.37
C GLU A 645 -8.05 -10.80 -29.16
N PRO A 646 -8.58 -11.23 -28.00
CA PRO A 646 -10.02 -11.21 -27.81
C PRO A 646 -10.50 -9.76 -27.92
N PRO A 647 -11.55 -9.48 -28.72
CA PRO A 647 -12.11 -8.13 -28.75
C PRO A 647 -12.49 -7.75 -27.34
N ARG A 648 -11.89 -6.67 -26.83
CA ARG A 648 -12.17 -6.18 -25.46
C ARG A 648 -13.68 -6.03 -25.32
N PRO A 649 -14.33 -6.73 -24.36
CA PRO A 649 -15.77 -6.69 -24.28
C PRO A 649 -16.22 -5.23 -24.08
N PRO A 650 -17.27 -4.75 -24.74
CA PRO A 650 -17.79 -3.39 -24.56
C PRO A 650 -18.03 -3.02 -23.09
N LEU A 651 -18.36 -4.02 -22.29
CA LEU A 651 -18.59 -3.91 -20.87
C LEU A 651 -17.34 -3.52 -20.07
N LEU A 652 -16.15 -3.97 -20.50
CA LEU A 652 -14.90 -3.55 -19.87
C LEU A 652 -14.65 -2.05 -20.06
N ASP A 653 -14.93 -1.52 -21.24
CA ASP A 653 -14.81 -0.09 -21.53
C ASP A 653 -15.77 0.75 -20.68
N LEU A 654 -16.98 0.27 -20.43
CA LEU A 654 -17.94 0.92 -19.53
C LEU A 654 -17.34 1.11 -18.13
N PHE A 655 -16.82 0.02 -17.54
CA PHE A 655 -16.30 0.07 -16.17
C PHE A 655 -14.93 0.76 -16.07
N LEU A 656 -14.12 0.72 -17.11
CA LEU A 656 -12.89 1.53 -17.18
C LEU A 656 -13.21 3.03 -17.24
N LEU A 657 -14.24 3.46 -18.01
CA LEU A 657 -14.71 4.85 -18.02
C LEU A 657 -15.23 5.26 -16.64
N GLU A 658 -16.08 4.43 -16.01
CA GLU A 658 -16.63 4.69 -14.68
C GLU A 658 -15.52 4.85 -13.64
N LYS A 659 -14.56 3.90 -13.58
CA LYS A 659 -13.46 3.93 -12.63
C LYS A 659 -12.53 5.13 -12.85
N SER A 660 -12.18 5.43 -14.11
CA SER A 660 -11.35 6.59 -14.44
C SER A 660 -12.03 7.92 -14.08
N ALA A 661 -13.35 8.01 -14.27
CA ALA A 661 -14.14 9.18 -13.88
C ALA A 661 -14.16 9.37 -12.34
N TYR A 662 -14.38 8.28 -11.59
CA TYR A 662 -14.25 8.29 -10.13
C TYR A 662 -12.86 8.78 -9.69
N GLU A 663 -11.81 8.24 -10.30
CA GLU A 663 -10.43 8.61 -9.99
C GLU A 663 -10.14 10.08 -10.26
N ILE A 664 -10.71 10.69 -11.32
CA ILE A 664 -10.59 12.13 -11.60
C ILE A 664 -11.13 12.95 -10.43
N CYS A 665 -12.33 12.63 -9.93
CA CYS A 665 -12.92 13.31 -8.78
C CYS A 665 -12.06 13.14 -7.51
N TYR A 666 -11.59 11.93 -7.28
CA TYR A 666 -10.76 11.59 -6.11
C TYR A 666 -9.42 12.32 -6.12
N GLU A 667 -8.69 12.30 -7.24
CA GLU A 667 -7.38 12.92 -7.35
C GLU A 667 -7.47 14.46 -7.31
N ALA A 668 -8.45 15.03 -7.94
CA ALA A 668 -8.67 16.48 -7.88
C ALA A 668 -8.91 16.98 -6.44
N ALA A 669 -9.57 16.18 -5.60
CA ALA A 669 -9.85 16.54 -4.22
C ALA A 669 -8.69 16.24 -3.26
N ASN A 670 -7.95 15.14 -3.47
CA ASN A 670 -6.99 14.61 -2.49
C ASN A 670 -5.53 14.74 -2.92
N ARG A 671 -5.23 14.59 -4.23
CA ARG A 671 -3.86 14.59 -4.78
C ARG A 671 -3.81 15.25 -6.16
N PRO A 672 -4.00 16.56 -6.26
CA PRO A 672 -4.11 17.27 -7.56
C PRO A 672 -2.95 17.01 -8.53
N THR A 673 -1.75 16.76 -8.02
CA THR A 673 -0.56 16.44 -8.82
C THR A 673 -0.67 15.10 -9.55
N TRP A 674 -1.57 14.20 -9.13
CA TRP A 674 -1.82 12.88 -9.73
C TRP A 674 -2.96 12.89 -10.75
N LEU A 675 -3.68 14.00 -10.89
CA LEU A 675 -4.84 14.13 -11.78
C LEU A 675 -4.54 13.74 -13.24
N HIS A 676 -3.31 13.93 -13.70
CA HIS A 676 -2.91 13.58 -15.06
C HIS A 676 -3.04 12.07 -15.36
N ILE A 677 -2.96 11.19 -14.34
CA ILE A 677 -3.05 9.74 -14.51
C ILE A 677 -4.46 9.32 -14.96
N PRO A 678 -5.53 9.62 -14.18
CA PRO A 678 -6.87 9.26 -14.60
C PRO A 678 -7.34 10.09 -15.80
N LEU A 679 -6.92 11.34 -15.96
CA LEU A 679 -7.26 12.18 -17.11
C LEU A 679 -6.79 11.53 -18.42
N ARG A 680 -5.54 11.09 -18.48
CA ARG A 680 -4.97 10.38 -19.63
C ARG A 680 -5.75 9.08 -19.90
N GLY A 681 -5.94 8.24 -18.88
CA GLY A 681 -6.64 6.97 -19.04
C GLY A 681 -8.09 7.15 -19.51
N PHE A 682 -8.82 8.10 -18.93
CA PHE A 682 -10.18 8.41 -19.34
C PHE A 682 -10.24 8.89 -20.80
N THR A 683 -9.30 9.76 -21.20
CA THR A 683 -9.21 10.25 -22.60
C THR A 683 -8.95 9.12 -23.58
N GLU A 684 -8.04 8.21 -23.25
CA GLU A 684 -7.70 7.06 -24.10
C GLU A 684 -8.87 6.11 -24.28
N ILE A 685 -9.60 5.81 -23.19
CA ILE A 685 -10.78 4.94 -23.25
C ILE A 685 -11.91 5.62 -24.01
N ALA A 686 -12.16 6.91 -23.76
CA ALA A 686 -13.18 7.68 -24.47
C ALA A 686 -12.92 7.74 -25.99
N ALA A 687 -11.67 7.99 -26.40
CA ALA A 687 -11.27 7.99 -27.81
C ALA A 687 -11.53 6.61 -28.47
N ARG A 688 -11.19 5.52 -27.78
CA ARG A 688 -11.43 4.16 -28.25
C ARG A 688 -12.92 3.86 -28.39
N VAL A 689 -13.75 4.19 -27.40
CA VAL A 689 -15.20 3.97 -27.41
C VAL A 689 -15.86 4.75 -28.53
N LEU A 690 -15.36 5.94 -28.86
CA LEU A 690 -15.88 6.78 -29.94
C LEU A 690 -15.28 6.46 -31.30
N ASN A 691 -14.35 5.49 -31.44
CA ASN A 691 -13.62 5.18 -32.66
C ASN A 691 -12.96 6.42 -33.31
N VAL A 692 -12.52 7.36 -32.47
CA VAL A 692 -11.80 8.54 -32.96
C VAL A 692 -10.31 8.15 -33.07
N ALA A 693 -9.78 8.21 -34.30
CA ALA A 693 -8.36 8.01 -34.54
C ALA A 693 -7.57 9.02 -33.71
N ARG A 694 -6.53 8.55 -33.01
CA ARG A 694 -5.56 9.44 -32.38
C ARG A 694 -4.85 10.23 -33.49
N GLU A 695 -5.05 11.54 -33.54
CA GLU A 695 -4.01 12.40 -34.10
C GLU A 695 -2.82 12.30 -33.14
N THR A 696 -1.80 11.60 -33.60
CA THR A 696 -0.54 11.44 -32.87
C THR A 696 0.07 12.84 -32.70
N ALA A 697 0.00 13.36 -31.49
CA ALA A 697 0.85 14.46 -31.09
C ALA A 697 2.28 13.90 -30.88
N ASP A 698 2.93 13.54 -31.99
CA ASP A 698 4.38 13.45 -32.11
C ASP A 698 4.87 14.84 -32.57
N ALA A 699 5.21 15.68 -31.62
CA ALA A 699 6.06 16.84 -31.78
C ALA A 699 6.81 17.11 -30.48
#